data_481dac7c4522d2f2cacd13a6cc334ccb
#
_entry.id   481dac7c4522d2f2cacd13a6cc334ccb
#
_cell.length_a   1.000
_cell.length_b   1.000
_cell.length_c   1.000
_cell.angle_alpha   90.00
_cell.angle_beta   90.00
_cell.angle_gamma   90.00
#
_symmetry.space_group_name_H-M   'P 1'
#
loop_
_entity.id
_entity.type
_entity.pdbx_description
1 polymer ?
#
loop_
_entity_poly.entity_id
_entity_poly.type
_entity_poly.pdbx_seq_one_letter_code
_entity_poly.pdbx_strand_id
1 'polypeptide(L)'
;METLNKRLYKLDKVKTEIVEAIIASKYTQNHGLRLLLVGSPGTGKTTIIKAIAEAYGLPYDVIHLNGANSALEIKGTDSSYDGSDAGKLVKSFYQLGITEAVIGLDEIDKMASGGKDGNPADALLDTLSDEHVCYDAFLETGIDTHNTVYIATANSTNGIPEFLLNRFKVIMVDDYDDDDKVVIAQEYVIPQLLKTYDLSKTDIVFPTDVLLYMVKRFCSDNGVRGLKEGVHSIIRMIINCWDEAGKRTSVVVDSEMVNNRLEPIADTSNVQLRYHRNKELFSENVRDEIKKGLTLLLTSNLNPHEKATVSRRLEYLTSIIPEKGGFEAFDKDAFFDCVSSTHFGLLSVKEKIAKSFYSKALKKRSFSSERILLAGGPGIGKSSICKSIAKGLGIPYVKISLNGVADTHMLKGFEPTWQDSDAGVIVRELAKAGTTKVLVQLDEVDKLGKMNGVNVSNALIDLLDNSSEFTDVFLEVPLDLSNVLFIATANDLSSMEPWLLDRFSIIQLDGYTYADKEQILDKYLLPKLDAEYAEAGIKFSITNEAKSILLKDYCTSFGVRDLEKAVDRIVNDKLYRTMDADHVCIDANDVFVSLGPKPIPRGNLLKKNVPGFSKALAVSGNNSGMSFSIESAIIPSDNSTCITGLPKESAIDSVKLAKTYIRTHFLPDNEDFGVHLHFGEGAVVKDGPSAGVAIMVSMLSAVFNMPVEGNVAYTGEIDLFGNVFAIGGTLTKIQAAEQSGCSKVFIPRDNYDQLSKEETEQFAVEIIPVDHVNEVINTVLPRIHDESRYLNH
;
A
#
# COMPACT_ATOMS: atom_id res chain seq x y z
N MET A 1 -31.01 38.04 -8.16
CA MET A 1 -31.89 37.15 -8.93
C MET A 1 -31.47 36.99 -10.37
N GLU A 2 -31.21 38.04 -11.14
CA GLU A 2 -30.82 37.95 -12.56
C GLU A 2 -29.54 37.10 -12.78
N THR A 3 -28.51 37.30 -11.99
CA THR A 3 -27.26 36.53 -12.03
C THR A 3 -27.45 35.04 -11.72
N LEU A 4 -28.30 34.73 -10.71
CA LEU A 4 -28.63 33.37 -10.36
C LEU A 4 -29.40 32.65 -11.48
N ASN A 5 -30.33 33.36 -12.14
CA ASN A 5 -31.11 32.81 -13.26
C ASN A 5 -30.24 32.54 -14.51
N LYS A 6 -29.16 33.28 -14.72
CA LYS A 6 -28.22 33.03 -15.82
C LYS A 6 -27.35 31.79 -15.61
N ARG A 7 -27.08 31.42 -14.34
CA ARG A 7 -26.16 30.36 -13.99
C ARG A 7 -26.81 29.06 -13.58
N LEU A 8 -28.05 29.13 -13.07
CA LEU A 8 -28.74 27.99 -12.48
C LEU A 8 -30.08 27.77 -13.21
N TYR A 9 -30.25 26.57 -13.72
CA TYR A 9 -31.49 26.10 -14.29
C TYR A 9 -32.48 25.68 -13.20
N LYS A 10 -33.79 26.00 -13.34
CA LYS A 10 -34.79 25.72 -12.29
C LYS A 10 -34.35 26.21 -10.89
N LEU A 11 -34.61 25.45 -9.84
CA LEU A 11 -34.24 25.72 -8.44
C LEU A 11 -34.83 27.07 -7.93
N ASP A 12 -36.03 27.44 -8.36
CA ASP A 12 -36.60 28.77 -8.05
C ASP A 12 -36.83 28.96 -6.56
N LYS A 13 -37.18 27.89 -5.83
CA LYS A 13 -37.31 27.91 -4.38
C LYS A 13 -35.94 28.20 -3.71
N VAL A 14 -34.91 27.47 -4.12
CA VAL A 14 -33.55 27.65 -3.63
C VAL A 14 -33.03 29.06 -3.90
N LYS A 15 -33.26 29.58 -5.13
CA LYS A 15 -32.88 30.94 -5.50
C LYS A 15 -33.60 31.99 -4.64
N THR A 16 -34.88 31.80 -4.38
CA THR A 16 -35.69 32.71 -3.54
C THR A 16 -35.16 32.69 -2.10
N GLU A 17 -34.94 31.51 -1.50
CA GLU A 17 -34.39 31.38 -0.16
C GLU A 17 -32.99 32.00 0.00
N ILE A 18 -32.15 31.86 -1.04
CA ILE A 18 -30.82 32.48 -1.09
C ILE A 18 -30.97 34.01 -1.11
N VAL A 19 -31.82 34.56 -1.99
CA VAL A 19 -32.00 35.99 -2.09
C VAL A 19 -32.59 36.58 -0.82
N GLU A 20 -33.57 35.91 -0.20
CA GLU A 20 -34.14 36.31 1.10
C GLU A 20 -33.06 36.34 2.20
N ALA A 21 -32.18 35.33 2.23
CA ALA A 21 -31.09 35.26 3.18
C ALA A 21 -30.08 36.42 2.95
N ILE A 22 -29.75 36.74 1.69
CA ILE A 22 -28.90 37.87 1.30
C ILE A 22 -29.54 39.21 1.70
N ILE A 23 -30.83 39.37 1.48
CA ILE A 23 -31.54 40.59 1.85
C ILE A 23 -31.58 40.73 3.39
N ALA A 24 -31.92 39.67 4.10
CA ALA A 24 -31.94 39.67 5.56
C ALA A 24 -30.60 40.03 6.16
N SER A 25 -29.48 39.51 5.61
CA SER A 25 -28.11 39.83 6.11
C SER A 25 -27.76 41.29 5.95
N LYS A 26 -28.32 42.02 4.97
CA LYS A 26 -28.09 43.44 4.79
C LYS A 26 -28.80 44.31 5.83
N TYR A 27 -29.89 43.83 6.42
CA TYR A 27 -30.65 44.55 7.45
C TYR A 27 -30.29 44.17 8.88
N THR A 28 -29.60 43.09 9.07
CA THR A 28 -29.02 42.70 10.36
C THR A 28 -27.62 43.28 10.48
N GLN A 29 -27.21 43.78 11.65
CA GLN A 29 -25.85 44.25 11.87
C GLN A 29 -24.78 43.14 11.78
N ASN A 30 -25.18 41.90 11.58
CA ASN A 30 -24.33 40.73 11.33
C ASN A 30 -24.17 40.51 9.82
N HIS A 31 -23.07 40.97 9.28
CA HIS A 31 -22.74 40.83 7.84
C HIS A 31 -22.33 39.45 7.37
N GLY A 32 -22.03 38.51 8.27
CA GLY A 32 -21.60 37.14 7.96
C GLY A 32 -22.75 36.23 7.54
N LEU A 33 -23.04 36.13 6.24
CA LEU A 33 -24.01 35.16 5.71
C LEU A 33 -23.42 33.73 5.81
N ARG A 34 -24.16 32.80 6.43
CA ARG A 34 -23.78 31.39 6.61
C ARG A 34 -24.87 30.50 6.07
N LEU A 35 -24.65 29.86 4.92
CA LEU A 35 -25.58 28.95 4.26
C LEU A 35 -25.05 27.52 4.24
N LEU A 36 -25.94 26.55 4.41
CA LEU A 36 -25.66 25.14 4.18
C LEU A 36 -26.58 24.62 3.08
N LEU A 37 -25.98 24.23 1.95
CA LEU A 37 -26.68 23.64 0.81
C LEU A 37 -26.68 22.12 0.97
N VAL A 38 -27.83 21.50 1.16
CA VAL A 38 -27.99 20.06 1.34
C VAL A 38 -28.73 19.46 0.17
N GLY A 39 -28.21 18.42 -0.46
CA GLY A 39 -28.85 17.73 -1.59
C GLY A 39 -27.94 16.67 -2.19
N SER A 40 -28.48 15.86 -3.09
CA SER A 40 -27.77 14.74 -3.72
C SER A 40 -26.47 15.16 -4.43
N PRO A 41 -25.47 14.26 -4.59
CA PRO A 41 -24.28 14.54 -5.38
C PRO A 41 -24.62 14.96 -6.81
N GLY A 42 -23.93 15.97 -7.35
CA GLY A 42 -24.12 16.39 -8.74
C GLY A 42 -25.27 17.36 -8.98
N THR A 43 -26.03 17.80 -7.96
CA THR A 43 -27.13 18.79 -8.07
C THR A 43 -26.65 20.24 -8.25
N GLY A 44 -25.37 20.47 -8.38
CA GLY A 44 -24.80 21.79 -8.69
C GLY A 44 -24.51 22.68 -7.47
N LYS A 45 -24.41 22.14 -6.26
CA LYS A 45 -24.12 22.90 -5.02
C LYS A 45 -22.88 23.80 -5.16
N THR A 46 -21.78 23.30 -5.70
CA THR A 46 -20.57 24.11 -5.96
C THR A 46 -20.80 25.18 -7.04
N THR A 47 -21.69 24.92 -7.99
CA THR A 47 -22.10 25.92 -8.99
C THR A 47 -22.93 27.05 -8.35
N ILE A 48 -23.78 26.73 -7.37
CA ILE A 48 -24.52 27.69 -6.58
C ILE A 48 -23.57 28.62 -5.81
N ILE A 49 -22.50 28.09 -5.18
CA ILE A 49 -21.47 28.90 -4.51
C ILE A 49 -20.88 29.95 -5.48
N LYS A 50 -20.49 29.51 -6.69
CA LYS A 50 -19.96 30.40 -7.73
C LYS A 50 -20.97 31.46 -8.17
N ALA A 51 -22.22 31.07 -8.35
CA ALA A 51 -23.27 31.99 -8.75
C ALA A 51 -23.59 33.06 -7.66
N ILE A 52 -23.49 32.67 -6.38
CA ILE A 52 -23.64 33.60 -5.25
C ILE A 52 -22.47 34.58 -5.21
N ALA A 53 -21.23 34.10 -5.36
CA ALA A 53 -20.04 34.95 -5.38
C ALA A 53 -20.09 36.00 -6.52
N GLU A 54 -20.49 35.57 -7.71
CA GLU A 54 -20.71 36.44 -8.85
C GLU A 54 -21.84 37.48 -8.60
N ALA A 55 -22.91 37.06 -7.93
CA ALA A 55 -24.01 37.96 -7.57
C ALA A 55 -23.62 39.02 -6.52
N TYR A 56 -22.70 38.72 -5.65
CA TYR A 56 -22.08 39.64 -4.68
C TYR A 56 -21.00 40.52 -5.31
N GLY A 57 -20.38 40.07 -6.42
CA GLY A 57 -19.19 40.71 -7.00
C GLY A 57 -17.94 40.46 -6.17
N LEU A 58 -17.92 39.38 -5.36
CA LEU A 58 -16.82 39.00 -4.47
C LEU A 58 -15.98 37.87 -5.07
N PRO A 59 -14.68 37.84 -4.80
CA PRO A 59 -13.85 36.68 -5.09
C PRO A 59 -14.31 35.49 -4.25
N TYR A 60 -14.02 34.27 -4.72
CA TYR A 60 -14.39 33.04 -4.01
C TYR A 60 -13.30 32.01 -4.07
N ASP A 61 -13.27 31.17 -3.05
CA ASP A 61 -12.50 29.94 -3.02
C ASP A 61 -13.33 28.81 -2.38
N VAL A 62 -12.95 27.55 -2.68
CA VAL A 62 -13.67 26.38 -2.20
C VAL A 62 -12.70 25.43 -1.48
N ILE A 63 -12.90 25.28 -0.20
CA ILE A 63 -12.11 24.42 0.69
C ILE A 63 -12.79 23.07 0.78
N HIS A 64 -12.12 22.02 0.32
CA HIS A 64 -12.60 20.65 0.44
C HIS A 64 -12.30 20.09 1.84
N LEU A 65 -13.35 19.68 2.55
CA LEU A 65 -13.28 19.13 3.91
C LEU A 65 -13.47 17.62 3.96
N ASN A 66 -13.62 16.98 2.80
CA ASN A 66 -13.71 15.53 2.70
C ASN A 66 -12.42 14.87 3.25
N GLY A 67 -12.60 14.03 4.28
CA GLY A 67 -11.49 13.32 4.93
C GLY A 67 -10.63 14.18 5.85
N ALA A 68 -11.01 15.44 6.12
CA ALA A 68 -10.35 16.23 7.17
C ALA A 68 -10.52 15.52 8.53
N ASN A 69 -9.40 15.21 9.17
CA ASN A 69 -9.36 14.38 10.39
C ASN A 69 -8.70 15.07 11.57
N SER A 70 -8.23 16.30 11.41
CA SER A 70 -7.53 17.09 12.42
C SER A 70 -8.02 18.54 12.43
N ALA A 71 -8.18 19.10 13.63
CA ALA A 71 -8.44 20.53 13.84
C ALA A 71 -7.31 21.40 13.27
N LEU A 72 -6.08 20.89 13.24
CA LEU A 72 -4.90 21.57 12.74
C LEU A 72 -4.96 21.86 11.23
N GLU A 73 -5.69 21.05 10.45
CA GLU A 73 -5.89 21.36 9.04
C GLU A 73 -6.65 22.68 8.82
N ILE A 74 -7.53 23.04 9.75
CA ILE A 74 -8.38 24.23 9.68
C ILE A 74 -7.70 25.43 10.36
N LYS A 75 -7.13 25.21 11.55
CA LYS A 75 -6.53 26.24 12.41
C LYS A 75 -5.03 26.44 12.20
N GLY A 76 -4.37 25.60 11.38
CA GLY A 76 -2.91 25.61 11.27
C GLY A 76 -2.22 24.90 12.43
N THR A 77 -0.92 24.72 12.29
CA THR A 77 -0.03 24.12 13.29
C THR A 77 0.83 25.22 13.92
N ASP A 78 1.06 25.13 15.24
CA ASP A 78 1.92 26.07 15.97
C ASP A 78 3.29 26.18 15.29
N SER A 79 3.78 27.41 15.17
CA SER A 79 5.03 27.76 14.47
C SER A 79 6.29 27.09 15.07
N SER A 80 6.21 26.57 16.30
CA SER A 80 7.30 25.85 16.98
C SER A 80 7.54 24.42 16.48
N TYR A 81 6.64 23.83 15.68
CA TYR A 81 6.79 22.48 15.16
C TYR A 81 7.50 22.44 13.81
N ASP A 82 8.37 21.46 13.62
CA ASP A 82 8.97 21.18 12.28
C ASP A 82 7.88 20.80 11.29
N GLY A 83 7.80 21.54 10.16
CA GLY A 83 6.76 21.34 9.16
C GLY A 83 5.43 22.04 9.49
N SER A 84 5.45 23.01 10.41
CA SER A 84 4.30 23.87 10.71
C SER A 84 3.82 24.65 9.48
N ASP A 85 2.51 24.80 9.35
CA ASP A 85 1.88 25.48 8.20
C ASP A 85 0.55 26.13 8.64
N ALA A 86 0.14 27.16 7.91
CA ALA A 86 -1.13 27.85 8.14
C ALA A 86 -2.34 26.94 7.83
N GLY A 87 -3.46 27.19 8.46
CA GLY A 87 -4.71 26.48 8.22
C GLY A 87 -5.30 26.73 6.83
N LYS A 88 -6.16 25.81 6.37
CA LYS A 88 -6.80 25.89 5.05
C LYS A 88 -7.56 27.21 4.82
N LEU A 89 -8.21 27.74 5.85
CA LEU A 89 -8.94 29.02 5.77
C LEU A 89 -8.01 30.20 5.49
N VAL A 90 -6.91 30.28 6.25
CA VAL A 90 -5.91 31.35 6.09
C VAL A 90 -5.22 31.26 4.74
N LYS A 91 -4.89 30.05 4.29
CA LYS A 91 -4.35 29.83 2.94
C LYS A 91 -5.30 30.33 1.84
N SER A 92 -6.60 30.09 2.01
CA SER A 92 -7.62 30.58 1.10
C SER A 92 -7.65 32.13 1.07
N PHE A 93 -7.66 32.80 2.21
CA PHE A 93 -7.59 34.25 2.27
C PHE A 93 -6.27 34.82 1.69
N TYR A 94 -5.17 34.13 1.92
CA TYR A 94 -3.86 34.48 1.33
C TYR A 94 -3.88 34.42 -0.20
N GLN A 95 -4.48 33.37 -0.76
CA GLN A 95 -4.61 33.21 -2.22
C GLN A 95 -5.55 34.26 -2.83
N LEU A 96 -6.61 34.64 -2.15
CA LEU A 96 -7.56 35.66 -2.57
C LEU A 96 -7.03 37.07 -2.35
N GLY A 97 -6.07 37.25 -1.44
CA GLY A 97 -5.52 38.57 -1.07
C GLY A 97 -6.46 39.46 -0.26
N ILE A 98 -7.62 38.95 0.17
CA ILE A 98 -8.68 39.68 0.86
C ILE A 98 -9.51 38.74 1.71
N THR A 99 -10.08 39.23 2.82
CA THR A 99 -11.03 38.48 3.68
C THR A 99 -12.51 38.71 3.29
N GLU A 100 -12.81 39.82 2.59
CA GLU A 100 -14.15 40.06 2.03
C GLU A 100 -14.36 39.18 0.80
N ALA A 101 -14.77 37.95 1.02
CA ALA A 101 -14.83 36.90 0.00
C ALA A 101 -15.97 35.88 0.30
N VAL A 102 -16.26 35.05 -0.69
CA VAL A 102 -17.15 33.87 -0.50
C VAL A 102 -16.27 32.64 -0.29
N ILE A 103 -16.34 32.05 0.87
CA ILE A 103 -15.62 30.81 1.20
C ILE A 103 -16.60 29.63 1.15
N GLY A 104 -16.40 28.75 0.19
CA GLY A 104 -17.11 27.48 0.09
C GLY A 104 -16.48 26.43 1.01
N LEU A 105 -17.27 25.78 1.84
CA LEU A 105 -16.85 24.65 2.71
C LEU A 105 -17.49 23.37 2.15
N ASP A 106 -16.77 22.66 1.30
CA ASP A 106 -17.33 21.55 0.51
C ASP A 106 -17.27 20.22 1.28
N GLU A 107 -18.40 19.49 1.26
CA GLU A 107 -18.56 18.17 1.88
C GLU A 107 -18.31 18.14 3.41
N ILE A 108 -18.94 19.08 4.15
CA ILE A 108 -18.79 19.14 5.62
C ILE A 108 -19.35 17.90 6.35
N ASP A 109 -20.24 17.15 5.72
CA ASP A 109 -20.81 15.89 6.21
C ASP A 109 -19.81 14.72 6.17
N LYS A 110 -18.67 14.91 5.49
CA LYS A 110 -17.64 13.88 5.36
C LYS A 110 -16.37 14.15 6.19
N MET A 111 -16.42 15.09 7.10
CA MET A 111 -15.36 15.30 8.07
C MET A 111 -15.28 14.11 9.04
N ALA A 112 -14.08 13.67 9.38
CA ALA A 112 -13.92 12.58 10.35
C ALA A 112 -14.24 13.07 11.77
N SER A 113 -14.89 12.23 12.56
CA SER A 113 -15.15 12.50 13.99
C SER A 113 -13.90 12.15 14.82
N GLY A 114 -13.13 13.21 15.21
CA GLY A 114 -12.12 13.14 16.27
C GLY A 114 -10.87 12.32 16.02
N GLY A 115 -9.77 13.00 15.64
CA GLY A 115 -8.40 12.48 15.68
C GLY A 115 -7.66 12.84 16.99
N LYS A 116 -6.40 12.44 17.12
CA LYS A 116 -5.51 12.81 18.25
C LYS A 116 -5.28 14.32 18.35
N ASP A 117 -5.43 15.04 17.24
CA ASP A 117 -5.12 16.46 17.11
C ASP A 117 -6.39 17.35 17.05
N GLY A 118 -7.45 16.93 17.72
CA GLY A 118 -8.72 17.66 17.84
C GLY A 118 -9.72 17.37 16.69
N ASN A 119 -10.97 17.81 16.90
CA ASN A 119 -12.06 17.59 15.96
C ASN A 119 -12.14 18.77 14.96
N PRO A 120 -12.12 18.51 13.63
CA PRO A 120 -12.29 19.57 12.63
C PRO A 120 -13.59 20.36 12.77
N ALA A 121 -14.68 19.73 13.22
CA ALA A 121 -15.96 20.40 13.43
C ALA A 121 -15.89 21.48 14.53
N ASP A 122 -15.12 21.24 15.61
CA ASP A 122 -14.92 22.23 16.67
C ASP A 122 -14.07 23.41 16.17
N ALA A 123 -13.07 23.15 15.33
CA ALA A 123 -12.27 24.19 14.70
C ALA A 123 -13.09 25.10 13.78
N LEU A 124 -14.05 24.52 13.03
CA LEU A 124 -15.00 25.29 12.22
C LEU A 124 -15.98 26.06 13.08
N LEU A 125 -16.44 25.51 14.20
CA LEU A 125 -17.35 26.21 15.10
C LEU A 125 -16.76 27.52 15.63
N ASP A 126 -15.47 27.51 16.02
CA ASP A 126 -14.76 28.72 16.47
C ASP A 126 -14.69 29.77 15.37
N THR A 127 -14.39 29.37 14.13
CA THR A 127 -14.34 30.28 12.97
C THR A 127 -15.71 30.86 12.62
N LEU A 128 -16.76 30.04 12.76
CA LEU A 128 -18.15 30.42 12.51
C LEU A 128 -18.82 31.04 13.76
N SER A 129 -18.05 31.44 14.76
CA SER A 129 -18.58 32.13 15.95
C SER A 129 -19.09 33.53 15.59
N ASP A 130 -19.85 34.11 16.51
CA ASP A 130 -20.38 35.48 16.33
C ASP A 130 -19.33 36.57 16.57
N GLU A 131 -18.11 36.18 16.97
CA GLU A 131 -16.95 37.06 17.10
C GLU A 131 -16.32 37.41 15.77
N HIS A 132 -16.64 36.64 14.70
CA HIS A 132 -16.12 36.83 13.32
C HIS A 132 -14.58 36.89 13.26
N VAL A 133 -13.92 36.09 14.09
CA VAL A 133 -12.44 36.00 14.12
C VAL A 133 -12.01 34.57 13.80
N CYS A 134 -11.25 34.41 12.72
CA CYS A 134 -10.58 33.18 12.39
C CYS A 134 -9.18 33.17 13.01
N TYR A 135 -8.99 32.47 14.14
CA TYR A 135 -7.69 32.30 14.74
C TYR A 135 -6.88 31.23 14.06
N ASP A 136 -5.62 31.55 13.73
CA ASP A 136 -4.68 30.61 13.11
C ASP A 136 -3.47 30.42 14.04
N ALA A 137 -3.15 29.16 14.32
CA ALA A 137 -2.09 28.80 15.24
C ALA A 137 -0.68 29.06 14.67
N PHE A 138 -0.52 28.96 13.35
CA PHE A 138 0.76 29.26 12.68
C PHE A 138 1.07 30.76 12.67
N LEU A 139 0.05 31.58 12.44
CA LEU A 139 0.20 33.05 12.46
C LEU A 139 0.13 33.63 13.88
N GLU A 140 -0.31 32.84 14.88
CA GLU A 140 -0.52 33.28 16.27
C GLU A 140 -1.43 34.52 16.38
N THR A 141 -2.34 34.70 15.42
CA THR A 141 -3.21 35.87 15.37
C THR A 141 -4.61 35.52 14.85
N GLY A 142 -5.56 36.37 15.18
CA GLY A 142 -6.93 36.30 14.68
C GLY A 142 -7.10 37.19 13.43
N ILE A 143 -7.71 36.64 12.39
CA ILE A 143 -8.07 37.33 11.15
C ILE A 143 -9.54 37.74 11.24
N ASP A 144 -9.84 39.01 11.00
CA ASP A 144 -11.22 39.50 10.92
C ASP A 144 -11.93 38.97 9.67
N THR A 145 -13.04 38.27 9.91
CA THR A 145 -13.87 37.64 8.87
C THR A 145 -15.30 38.20 8.85
N HIS A 146 -15.50 39.42 9.38
CA HIS A 146 -16.83 40.02 9.54
C HIS A 146 -17.59 40.12 8.20
N ASN A 147 -16.88 40.37 7.12
CA ASN A 147 -17.44 40.48 5.76
C ASN A 147 -17.30 39.23 4.93
N THR A 148 -16.91 38.09 5.54
CA THR A 148 -16.80 36.82 4.83
C THR A 148 -18.16 36.11 4.76
N VAL A 149 -18.50 35.65 3.55
CA VAL A 149 -19.68 34.80 3.31
C VAL A 149 -19.28 33.34 3.32
N TYR A 150 -19.82 32.56 4.24
CA TYR A 150 -19.54 31.13 4.31
C TYR A 150 -20.69 30.33 3.72
N ILE A 151 -20.38 29.47 2.73
CA ILE A 151 -21.37 28.59 2.10
C ILE A 151 -20.89 27.15 2.19
N ALA A 152 -21.49 26.37 3.07
CA ALA A 152 -21.18 24.97 3.23
C ALA A 152 -22.02 24.11 2.27
N THR A 153 -21.48 22.96 1.88
CA THR A 153 -22.22 21.93 1.14
C THR A 153 -22.19 20.61 1.89
N ALA A 154 -23.27 19.86 1.78
CA ALA A 154 -23.41 18.51 2.31
C ALA A 154 -24.31 17.66 1.40
N ASN A 155 -24.12 16.33 1.43
CA ASN A 155 -25.06 15.43 0.76
C ASN A 155 -26.23 15.08 1.68
N SER A 156 -25.99 15.08 3.00
CA SER A 156 -26.99 14.83 4.04
C SER A 156 -26.67 15.67 5.28
N THR A 157 -27.66 15.97 6.08
CA THR A 157 -27.45 16.53 7.43
C THR A 157 -26.97 15.50 8.44
N ASN A 158 -27.08 14.21 8.12
CA ASN A 158 -26.57 13.11 8.94
C ASN A 158 -25.04 13.17 8.97
N GLY A 159 -24.46 13.08 10.18
CA GLY A 159 -23.00 13.16 10.34
C GLY A 159 -22.46 14.56 10.61
N ILE A 160 -23.27 15.63 10.45
CA ILE A 160 -22.91 16.98 10.86
C ILE A 160 -23.37 17.19 12.31
N PRO A 161 -22.47 17.58 13.24
CA PRO A 161 -22.86 17.84 14.61
C PRO A 161 -23.92 18.95 14.71
N GLU A 162 -24.89 18.79 15.60
CA GLU A 162 -26.01 19.72 15.76
C GLU A 162 -25.55 21.14 16.09
N PHE A 163 -24.49 21.29 16.90
CA PHE A 163 -23.93 22.59 17.24
C PHE A 163 -23.39 23.34 16.02
N LEU A 164 -22.91 22.61 15.00
CA LEU A 164 -22.43 23.18 13.75
C LEU A 164 -23.60 23.49 12.79
N LEU A 165 -24.61 22.61 12.71
CA LEU A 165 -25.83 22.84 11.94
C LEU A 165 -26.54 24.13 12.35
N ASN A 166 -26.60 24.41 13.67
CA ASN A 166 -27.25 25.60 14.21
C ASN A 166 -26.55 26.93 13.80
N ARG A 167 -25.35 26.85 13.22
CA ARG A 167 -24.63 28.05 12.70
C ARG A 167 -24.98 28.40 11.26
N PHE A 168 -25.67 27.53 10.57
CA PHE A 168 -26.03 27.70 9.16
C PHE A 168 -27.54 27.84 8.96
N LYS A 169 -27.93 28.66 7.97
CA LYS A 169 -29.27 28.56 7.38
C LYS A 169 -29.24 27.40 6.40
N VAL A 170 -29.96 26.31 6.70
CA VAL A 170 -30.05 25.12 5.84
C VAL A 170 -30.98 25.37 4.66
N ILE A 171 -30.52 25.08 3.45
CA ILE A 171 -31.30 25.18 2.21
C ILE A 171 -31.23 23.83 1.51
N MET A 172 -32.39 23.21 1.29
CA MET A 172 -32.50 21.93 0.58
C MET A 172 -32.45 22.17 -0.92
N VAL A 173 -31.55 21.44 -1.61
CA VAL A 173 -31.41 21.50 -3.08
C VAL A 173 -32.05 20.26 -3.65
N ASP A 174 -33.16 20.46 -4.37
CA ASP A 174 -33.93 19.37 -4.96
C ASP A 174 -33.17 18.70 -6.11
N ASP A 175 -33.50 17.42 -6.36
CA ASP A 175 -32.94 16.64 -7.46
C ASP A 175 -33.53 17.08 -8.81
N TYR A 176 -32.81 16.79 -9.89
CA TYR A 176 -33.28 17.04 -11.26
C TYR A 176 -33.97 15.80 -11.83
N ASP A 177 -35.06 16.01 -12.54
CA ASP A 177 -35.68 14.98 -13.37
C ASP A 177 -34.86 14.73 -14.66
N ASP A 178 -35.23 13.69 -15.43
CA ASP A 178 -34.46 13.30 -16.62
C ASP A 178 -34.49 14.39 -17.69
N ASP A 179 -35.61 15.08 -17.86
CA ASP A 179 -35.78 16.17 -18.84
C ASP A 179 -34.96 17.40 -18.41
N ASP A 180 -34.89 17.69 -17.10
CA ASP A 180 -34.08 18.76 -16.55
C ASP A 180 -32.57 18.52 -16.81
N LYS A 181 -32.11 17.27 -16.59
CA LYS A 181 -30.73 16.89 -16.87
C LYS A 181 -30.36 17.12 -18.34
N VAL A 182 -31.26 16.77 -19.26
CA VAL A 182 -31.03 16.99 -20.69
C VAL A 182 -30.91 18.47 -21.01
N VAL A 183 -31.79 19.32 -20.49
CA VAL A 183 -31.76 20.79 -20.71
C VAL A 183 -30.45 21.36 -20.12
N ILE A 184 -30.10 20.97 -18.91
CA ILE A 184 -28.83 21.40 -18.27
C ILE A 184 -27.63 20.99 -19.12
N ALA A 185 -27.63 19.78 -19.67
CA ALA A 185 -26.54 19.34 -20.54
C ALA A 185 -26.42 20.19 -21.79
N GLN A 186 -27.55 20.47 -22.49
CA GLN A 186 -27.56 21.23 -23.75
C GLN A 186 -27.20 22.71 -23.56
N GLU A 187 -27.73 23.33 -22.51
CA GLU A 187 -27.58 24.77 -22.34
C GLU A 187 -26.34 25.19 -21.53
N TYR A 188 -25.87 24.33 -20.64
CA TYR A 188 -24.76 24.69 -19.72
C TYR A 188 -23.53 23.78 -19.86
N VAL A 189 -23.71 22.46 -19.85
CA VAL A 189 -22.56 21.51 -19.77
C VAL A 189 -21.84 21.43 -21.12
N ILE A 190 -22.55 21.13 -22.21
CA ILE A 190 -21.97 20.97 -23.55
C ILE A 190 -21.27 22.23 -24.02
N PRO A 191 -21.90 23.44 -23.96
CA PRO A 191 -21.22 24.67 -24.35
C PRO A 191 -19.95 24.97 -23.55
N GLN A 192 -19.95 24.66 -22.26
CA GLN A 192 -18.77 24.84 -21.41
C GLN A 192 -17.65 23.90 -21.80
N LEU A 193 -17.96 22.61 -22.03
CA LEU A 193 -16.98 21.61 -22.44
C LEU A 193 -16.40 21.93 -23.83
N LEU A 194 -17.24 22.25 -24.82
CA LEU A 194 -16.79 22.61 -26.15
C LEU A 194 -15.86 23.84 -26.13
N LYS A 195 -16.19 24.84 -25.33
CA LYS A 195 -15.33 26.03 -25.14
C LYS A 195 -13.96 25.68 -24.55
N THR A 196 -13.89 24.69 -23.68
CA THR A 196 -12.60 24.23 -23.09
C THR A 196 -11.65 23.66 -24.15
N TYR A 197 -12.19 23.08 -25.21
CA TYR A 197 -11.44 22.50 -26.34
C TYR A 197 -11.38 23.41 -27.59
N ASP A 198 -11.80 24.65 -27.45
CA ASP A 198 -11.90 25.62 -28.58
C ASP A 198 -12.74 25.07 -29.75
N LEU A 199 -13.88 24.47 -29.41
CA LEU A 199 -14.84 23.89 -30.33
C LEU A 199 -16.15 24.68 -30.34
N SER A 200 -16.81 24.69 -31.51
CA SER A 200 -18.14 25.30 -31.70
C SER A 200 -19.26 24.26 -31.50
N LYS A 201 -20.48 24.73 -31.27
CA LYS A 201 -21.68 23.87 -31.17
C LYS A 201 -21.99 23.10 -32.47
N THR A 202 -21.42 23.50 -33.60
CA THR A 202 -21.57 22.84 -34.92
C THR A 202 -20.54 21.77 -35.16
N ASP A 203 -19.44 21.73 -34.41
CA ASP A 203 -18.41 20.71 -34.56
C ASP A 203 -18.85 19.37 -33.99
N ILE A 204 -19.47 19.38 -32.80
CA ILE A 204 -20.03 18.19 -32.16
C ILE A 204 -21.44 18.49 -31.70
N VAL A 205 -22.40 17.76 -32.24
CA VAL A 205 -23.83 17.90 -31.94
C VAL A 205 -24.32 16.72 -31.12
N PHE A 206 -24.92 16.98 -29.98
CA PHE A 206 -25.60 15.98 -29.16
C PHE A 206 -27.13 16.14 -29.32
N PRO A 207 -27.81 15.24 -30.06
CA PRO A 207 -29.26 15.24 -30.18
C PRO A 207 -29.95 15.01 -28.82
N THR A 208 -31.14 15.55 -28.65
CA THR A 208 -31.92 15.47 -27.40
C THR A 208 -32.24 14.02 -27.02
N ASP A 209 -32.59 13.19 -28.00
CA ASP A 209 -32.89 11.77 -27.83
C ASP A 209 -31.67 10.97 -27.37
N VAL A 210 -30.49 11.32 -27.90
CA VAL A 210 -29.22 10.71 -27.48
C VAL A 210 -28.88 11.12 -26.05
N LEU A 211 -29.05 12.38 -25.66
CA LEU A 211 -28.86 12.83 -24.29
C LEU A 211 -29.82 12.15 -23.32
N LEU A 212 -31.10 12.03 -23.69
CA LEU A 212 -32.08 11.30 -22.88
C LEU A 212 -31.72 9.81 -22.78
N TYR A 213 -31.22 9.22 -23.86
CA TYR A 213 -30.70 7.87 -23.85
C TYR A 213 -29.51 7.73 -22.87
N MET A 214 -28.58 8.71 -22.88
CA MET A 214 -27.45 8.74 -21.94
C MET A 214 -27.93 8.86 -20.50
N VAL A 215 -28.87 9.76 -20.20
CA VAL A 215 -29.45 9.93 -18.85
C VAL A 215 -30.02 8.62 -18.35
N LYS A 216 -30.88 7.97 -19.12
CA LYS A 216 -31.60 6.76 -18.71
C LYS A 216 -30.70 5.53 -18.58
N ARG A 217 -29.61 5.44 -19.34
CA ARG A 217 -28.84 4.21 -19.46
C ARG A 217 -27.43 4.29 -18.82
N PHE A 218 -26.89 5.49 -18.66
CA PHE A 218 -25.50 5.69 -18.22
C PHE A 218 -25.36 6.66 -17.03
N CYS A 219 -26.46 7.28 -16.52
CA CYS A 219 -26.40 8.19 -15.39
C CYS A 219 -27.23 7.65 -14.22
N SER A 220 -26.56 7.24 -13.14
CA SER A 220 -27.20 6.72 -11.91
C SER A 220 -27.43 7.79 -10.85
N ASP A 221 -26.79 8.96 -11.01
CA ASP A 221 -26.87 10.04 -10.04
C ASP A 221 -28.14 10.88 -10.21
N ASN A 222 -28.65 11.39 -9.10
CA ASN A 222 -29.79 12.32 -9.09
C ASN A 222 -29.42 13.71 -9.63
N GLY A 223 -28.15 13.96 -9.88
CA GLY A 223 -27.63 15.19 -10.45
C GLY A 223 -27.24 15.07 -11.92
N VAL A 224 -26.33 15.91 -12.37
CA VAL A 224 -25.83 15.96 -13.75
C VAL A 224 -24.34 15.58 -13.86
N ARG A 225 -23.72 15.05 -12.80
CA ARG A 225 -22.29 14.74 -12.78
C ARG A 225 -21.95 13.60 -13.74
N GLY A 226 -22.66 12.48 -13.66
CA GLY A 226 -22.47 11.33 -14.53
C GLY A 226 -22.72 11.69 -16.00
N LEU A 227 -23.75 12.49 -16.29
CA LEU A 227 -24.00 12.98 -17.65
C LEU A 227 -22.88 13.88 -18.16
N LYS A 228 -22.35 14.77 -17.33
CA LYS A 228 -21.20 15.63 -17.67
C LYS A 228 -19.95 14.81 -17.98
N GLU A 229 -19.64 13.80 -17.16
CA GLU A 229 -18.50 12.89 -17.36
C GLU A 229 -18.67 12.06 -18.65
N GLY A 230 -19.88 11.56 -18.92
CA GLY A 230 -20.22 10.84 -20.15
C GLY A 230 -20.05 11.71 -21.41
N VAL A 231 -20.63 12.90 -21.42
CA VAL A 231 -20.47 13.88 -22.51
C VAL A 231 -18.99 14.21 -22.74
N HIS A 232 -18.24 14.47 -21.68
CA HIS A 232 -16.82 14.77 -21.76
C HIS A 232 -16.01 13.61 -22.34
N SER A 233 -16.32 12.36 -21.96
CA SER A 233 -15.67 11.15 -22.48
C SER A 233 -15.92 10.99 -23.99
N ILE A 234 -17.12 11.28 -24.46
CA ILE A 234 -17.46 11.21 -25.88
C ILE A 234 -16.75 12.31 -26.67
N ILE A 235 -16.71 13.55 -26.16
CA ILE A 235 -15.97 14.65 -26.79
C ILE A 235 -14.50 14.28 -26.96
N ARG A 236 -13.86 13.71 -25.94
CA ARG A 236 -12.47 13.26 -26.01
C ARG A 236 -12.26 12.18 -27.07
N MET A 237 -13.16 11.21 -27.15
CA MET A 237 -13.12 10.17 -28.18
C MET A 237 -13.14 10.77 -29.59
N ILE A 238 -14.03 11.72 -29.83
CA ILE A 238 -14.15 12.38 -31.14
C ILE A 238 -12.91 13.19 -31.47
N ILE A 239 -12.33 13.91 -30.48
CA ILE A 239 -11.08 14.65 -30.67
C ILE A 239 -9.92 13.73 -31.05
N ASN A 240 -9.79 12.59 -30.36
CA ASN A 240 -8.77 11.59 -30.70
C ASN A 240 -8.93 11.05 -32.13
N CYS A 241 -10.18 10.74 -32.54
CA CYS A 241 -10.44 10.32 -33.93
C CYS A 241 -10.07 11.40 -34.95
N TRP A 242 -10.26 12.68 -34.63
CA TRP A 242 -9.83 13.79 -35.50
C TRP A 242 -8.32 13.93 -35.60
N ASP A 243 -7.61 13.71 -34.49
CA ASP A 243 -6.15 13.76 -34.43
C ASP A 243 -5.54 12.62 -35.30
N GLU A 244 -6.04 11.39 -35.11
CA GLU A 244 -5.64 10.22 -35.92
C GLU A 244 -5.94 10.41 -37.44
N ALA A 245 -7.08 11.02 -37.76
CA ALA A 245 -7.47 11.26 -39.14
C ALA A 245 -6.79 12.50 -39.77
N GLY A 246 -6.13 13.34 -39.00
CA GLY A 246 -5.53 14.61 -39.43
C GLY A 246 -6.54 15.63 -39.95
N LYS A 247 -7.85 15.45 -39.66
CA LYS A 247 -8.92 16.30 -40.22
C LYS A 247 -10.11 16.46 -39.24
N ARG A 248 -10.48 17.69 -38.92
CA ARG A 248 -11.74 18.00 -38.22
C ARG A 248 -12.94 17.85 -39.17
N THR A 249 -13.94 17.13 -38.73
CA THR A 249 -15.25 16.98 -39.43
C THR A 249 -16.37 17.17 -38.40
N SER A 250 -17.49 17.80 -38.81
CA SER A 250 -18.65 17.89 -37.92
C SER A 250 -19.19 16.48 -37.63
N VAL A 251 -19.48 16.21 -36.37
CA VAL A 251 -19.94 14.91 -35.87
C VAL A 251 -21.27 15.08 -35.15
N VAL A 252 -22.24 14.28 -35.53
CA VAL A 252 -23.48 14.12 -34.78
C VAL A 252 -23.35 12.82 -33.96
N VAL A 253 -23.42 12.97 -32.65
CA VAL A 253 -23.30 11.82 -31.73
C VAL A 253 -24.54 10.95 -31.85
N ASP A 254 -24.37 9.66 -31.99
CA ASP A 254 -25.42 8.66 -32.02
C ASP A 254 -25.33 7.67 -30.85
N SER A 255 -26.33 6.80 -30.74
CA SER A 255 -26.38 5.80 -29.66
C SER A 255 -25.30 4.73 -29.76
N GLU A 256 -24.75 4.48 -30.96
CA GLU A 256 -23.66 3.53 -31.17
C GLU A 256 -22.34 4.07 -30.60
N MET A 257 -22.04 5.33 -30.87
CA MET A 257 -20.88 6.03 -30.27
C MET A 257 -20.95 6.03 -28.74
N VAL A 258 -22.15 6.27 -28.18
CA VAL A 258 -22.39 6.24 -26.73
C VAL A 258 -22.10 4.84 -26.15
N ASN A 259 -22.65 3.79 -26.77
CA ASN A 259 -22.44 2.40 -26.33
C ASN A 259 -20.98 1.93 -26.45
N ASN A 260 -20.25 2.40 -27.47
CA ASN A 260 -18.85 2.05 -27.66
C ASN A 260 -17.91 2.73 -26.65
N ARG A 261 -18.38 3.81 -26.01
CA ARG A 261 -17.54 4.61 -25.11
C ARG A 261 -17.94 4.51 -23.63
N LEU A 262 -19.20 4.36 -23.33
CA LEU A 262 -19.71 4.35 -21.96
C LEU A 262 -20.16 2.95 -21.55
N GLU A 263 -19.88 2.59 -20.31
CA GLU A 263 -20.43 1.37 -19.71
C GLU A 263 -21.86 1.67 -19.23
N PRO A 264 -22.86 0.92 -19.66
CA PRO A 264 -24.23 1.13 -19.20
C PRO A 264 -24.33 0.83 -17.71
N ILE A 265 -25.14 1.63 -16.99
CA ILE A 265 -25.60 1.27 -15.65
C ILE A 265 -26.26 -0.10 -15.77
N ALA A 266 -26.00 -0.97 -14.76
CA ALA A 266 -26.52 -2.33 -14.74
C ALA A 266 -28.00 -2.38 -15.13
N ASP A 267 -28.24 -2.63 -16.39
CA ASP A 267 -29.56 -2.82 -16.93
C ASP A 267 -30.02 -4.21 -16.48
N THR A 268 -31.20 -4.31 -15.90
CA THR A 268 -31.81 -5.59 -15.54
C THR A 268 -31.81 -6.58 -16.69
N SER A 269 -31.82 -6.10 -17.94
CA SER A 269 -31.66 -6.94 -19.14
C SER A 269 -30.29 -7.66 -19.19
N ASN A 270 -29.19 -7.01 -18.83
CA ASN A 270 -27.87 -7.62 -18.78
C ASN A 270 -27.77 -8.64 -17.65
N VAL A 271 -28.35 -8.34 -16.50
CA VAL A 271 -28.44 -9.27 -15.36
C VAL A 271 -29.25 -10.51 -15.76
N GLN A 272 -30.42 -10.31 -16.40
CA GLN A 272 -31.26 -11.41 -16.88
C GLN A 272 -30.55 -12.25 -17.94
N LEU A 273 -29.89 -11.63 -18.90
CA LEU A 273 -29.12 -12.34 -19.95
C LEU A 273 -27.98 -13.18 -19.34
N ARG A 274 -27.19 -12.60 -18.42
CA ARG A 274 -26.11 -13.33 -17.71
C ARG A 274 -26.69 -14.50 -16.90
N TYR A 275 -27.79 -14.27 -16.19
CA TYR A 275 -28.47 -15.32 -15.42
C TYR A 275 -28.95 -16.44 -16.34
N HIS A 276 -29.70 -16.13 -17.40
CA HIS A 276 -30.23 -17.16 -18.31
C HIS A 276 -29.13 -17.97 -18.99
N ARG A 277 -28.03 -17.33 -19.39
CA ARG A 277 -26.88 -18.00 -20.03
C ARG A 277 -26.17 -18.98 -19.09
N ASN A 278 -26.05 -18.61 -17.81
CA ASN A 278 -25.23 -19.35 -16.84
C ASN A 278 -26.07 -20.04 -15.73
N LYS A 279 -27.38 -20.11 -15.88
CA LYS A 279 -28.33 -20.58 -14.85
C LYS A 279 -27.95 -21.93 -14.25
N GLU A 280 -27.48 -22.87 -15.06
CA GLU A 280 -27.12 -24.23 -14.64
C GLU A 280 -25.82 -24.28 -13.80
N LEU A 281 -25.02 -23.24 -13.85
CA LEU A 281 -23.77 -23.13 -13.10
C LEU A 281 -23.98 -22.64 -11.67
N PHE A 282 -25.02 -21.82 -11.43
CA PHE A 282 -25.33 -21.29 -10.11
C PHE A 282 -25.92 -22.33 -9.17
N SER A 283 -25.59 -22.25 -7.88
CA SER A 283 -26.24 -23.05 -6.83
C SER A 283 -27.74 -22.71 -6.69
N GLU A 284 -28.52 -23.59 -6.09
CA GLU A 284 -29.94 -23.38 -5.90
C GLU A 284 -30.24 -22.11 -5.09
N ASN A 285 -29.52 -21.89 -3.99
CA ASN A 285 -29.63 -20.70 -3.15
C ASN A 285 -29.38 -19.40 -3.94
N VAL A 286 -28.32 -19.36 -4.75
CA VAL A 286 -27.99 -18.19 -5.59
C VAL A 286 -29.06 -17.97 -6.65
N ARG A 287 -29.54 -19.04 -7.30
CA ARG A 287 -30.64 -18.93 -8.30
C ARG A 287 -31.92 -18.36 -7.71
N ASP A 288 -32.28 -18.77 -6.51
CA ASP A 288 -33.51 -18.32 -5.87
C ASP A 288 -33.40 -16.86 -5.42
N GLU A 289 -32.23 -16.44 -4.94
CA GLU A 289 -31.99 -15.05 -4.58
C GLU A 289 -31.99 -14.13 -5.82
N ILE A 290 -31.39 -14.56 -6.93
CA ILE A 290 -31.46 -13.82 -8.19
C ILE A 290 -32.91 -13.66 -8.65
N LYS A 291 -33.72 -14.74 -8.59
CA LYS A 291 -35.16 -14.65 -8.96
C LYS A 291 -35.95 -13.70 -8.07
N LYS A 292 -35.72 -13.77 -6.73
CA LYS A 292 -36.36 -12.84 -5.77
C LYS A 292 -36.00 -11.40 -6.07
N GLY A 293 -34.71 -11.09 -6.26
CA GLY A 293 -34.25 -9.75 -6.58
C GLY A 293 -34.82 -9.23 -7.90
N LEU A 294 -34.84 -10.03 -8.97
CA LEU A 294 -35.47 -9.68 -10.24
C LEU A 294 -36.96 -9.41 -10.08
N THR A 295 -37.68 -10.23 -9.29
CA THR A 295 -39.09 -10.03 -9.02
C THR A 295 -39.33 -8.73 -8.26
N LEU A 296 -38.52 -8.45 -7.22
CA LEU A 296 -38.60 -7.19 -6.46
C LEU A 296 -38.40 -5.96 -7.35
N LEU A 297 -37.43 -5.97 -8.26
CA LEU A 297 -37.20 -4.85 -9.19
C LEU A 297 -38.36 -4.63 -10.16
N LEU A 298 -39.11 -5.69 -10.52
CA LEU A 298 -40.21 -5.62 -11.51
C LEU A 298 -41.55 -5.33 -10.88
N THR A 299 -41.80 -5.74 -9.63
CA THR A 299 -43.14 -5.74 -9.01
C THR A 299 -43.32 -4.78 -7.84
N SER A 300 -42.20 -4.28 -7.23
CA SER A 300 -42.26 -3.47 -6.02
C SER A 300 -41.98 -2.01 -6.29
N ASN A 301 -42.69 -1.11 -5.61
CA ASN A 301 -42.38 0.32 -5.57
C ASN A 301 -41.25 0.57 -4.58
N LEU A 302 -40.03 0.16 -4.98
CA LEU A 302 -38.80 0.37 -4.21
C LEU A 302 -38.41 1.85 -4.31
N ASN A 303 -37.88 2.39 -3.20
CA ASN A 303 -37.26 3.69 -3.27
C ASN A 303 -35.94 3.64 -4.10
N PRO A 304 -35.40 4.76 -4.58
CA PRO A 304 -34.19 4.76 -5.43
C PRO A 304 -32.99 4.07 -4.80
N HIS A 305 -32.81 4.17 -3.48
CA HIS A 305 -31.73 3.54 -2.74
C HIS A 305 -31.88 2.02 -2.69
N GLU A 306 -33.06 1.51 -2.32
CA GLU A 306 -33.36 0.07 -2.31
C GLU A 306 -33.17 -0.53 -3.71
N LYS A 307 -33.67 0.16 -4.74
CA LYS A 307 -33.52 -0.26 -6.13
C LYS A 307 -32.04 -0.38 -6.53
N ALA A 308 -31.21 0.59 -6.16
CA ALA A 308 -29.78 0.59 -6.44
C ALA A 308 -29.08 -0.56 -5.70
N THR A 309 -29.43 -0.81 -4.43
CA THR A 309 -28.86 -1.89 -3.60
C THR A 309 -29.21 -3.27 -4.19
N VAL A 310 -30.48 -3.51 -4.54
CA VAL A 310 -30.92 -4.77 -5.15
C VAL A 310 -30.26 -4.97 -6.52
N SER A 311 -30.21 -3.93 -7.36
CA SER A 311 -29.53 -3.99 -8.67
C SER A 311 -28.06 -4.36 -8.54
N ARG A 312 -27.32 -3.74 -7.61
CA ARG A 312 -25.90 -4.00 -7.36
C ARG A 312 -25.66 -5.43 -6.87
N ARG A 313 -26.52 -5.89 -5.94
CA ARG A 313 -26.48 -7.27 -5.44
C ARG A 313 -26.66 -8.29 -6.58
N LEU A 314 -27.64 -8.09 -7.44
CA LEU A 314 -27.89 -8.94 -8.60
C LEU A 314 -26.73 -8.89 -9.60
N GLU A 315 -26.10 -7.73 -9.77
CA GLU A 315 -24.93 -7.59 -10.63
C GLU A 315 -23.77 -8.44 -10.12
N TYR A 316 -23.45 -8.38 -8.82
CA TYR A 316 -22.41 -9.23 -8.23
C TYR A 316 -22.74 -10.72 -8.39
N LEU A 317 -23.96 -11.15 -8.02
CA LEU A 317 -24.37 -12.54 -8.10
C LEU A 317 -24.32 -13.10 -9.53
N THR A 318 -24.64 -12.31 -10.54
CA THR A 318 -24.64 -12.77 -11.94
C THR A 318 -23.31 -12.59 -12.65
N SER A 319 -22.41 -11.75 -12.12
CA SER A 319 -21.07 -11.54 -12.67
C SER A 319 -20.08 -12.62 -12.22
N ILE A 320 -20.23 -13.15 -11.01
CA ILE A 320 -19.37 -14.22 -10.49
C ILE A 320 -19.88 -15.56 -11.03
N ILE A 321 -19.31 -16.01 -12.15
CA ILE A 321 -19.71 -17.28 -12.78
C ILE A 321 -18.96 -18.42 -12.10
N PRO A 322 -19.68 -19.38 -11.44
CA PRO A 322 -19.04 -20.54 -10.88
C PRO A 322 -18.55 -21.50 -11.97
N GLU A 323 -17.29 -21.85 -11.93
CA GLU A 323 -16.76 -22.92 -12.80
C GLU A 323 -16.81 -24.27 -12.07
N LYS A 324 -17.40 -25.26 -12.72
CA LYS A 324 -17.44 -26.65 -12.22
C LYS A 324 -16.21 -27.39 -12.71
N GLY A 325 -15.48 -28.04 -11.83
CA GLY A 325 -14.34 -28.87 -12.13
C GLY A 325 -13.03 -28.33 -11.53
N GLY A 326 -12.21 -29.26 -11.02
CA GLY A 326 -10.87 -28.96 -10.53
C GLY A 326 -9.86 -28.82 -11.68
N PHE A 327 -8.58 -28.98 -11.38
CA PHE A 327 -7.52 -29.10 -12.39
C PHE A 327 -7.80 -30.27 -13.34
N GLU A 328 -8.05 -29.99 -14.62
CA GLU A 328 -8.23 -31.04 -15.62
C GLU A 328 -6.89 -31.51 -16.21
N ALA A 329 -5.94 -30.57 -16.40
CA ALA A 329 -4.58 -30.85 -16.82
C ALA A 329 -3.61 -29.82 -16.25
N PHE A 330 -2.43 -30.23 -15.84
CA PHE A 330 -1.33 -29.37 -15.43
C PHE A 330 -0.10 -29.74 -16.26
N ASP A 331 0.29 -28.83 -17.16
CA ASP A 331 1.53 -28.94 -17.92
C ASP A 331 2.66 -28.32 -17.09
N LYS A 332 3.50 -29.22 -16.55
CA LYS A 332 4.63 -28.83 -15.70
C LYS A 332 5.63 -27.97 -16.46
N ASP A 333 5.97 -28.37 -17.68
CA ASP A 333 7.05 -27.73 -18.43
C ASP A 333 6.61 -26.33 -18.89
N ALA A 334 5.40 -26.20 -19.42
CA ALA A 334 4.82 -24.91 -19.78
C ALA A 334 4.69 -23.97 -18.56
N PHE A 335 4.34 -24.50 -17.38
CA PHE A 335 4.30 -23.74 -16.14
C PHE A 335 5.68 -23.22 -15.74
N PHE A 336 6.70 -24.12 -15.75
CA PHE A 336 8.08 -23.74 -15.41
C PHE A 336 8.65 -22.71 -16.40
N ASP A 337 8.41 -22.88 -17.69
CA ASP A 337 8.84 -21.93 -18.72
C ASP A 337 8.19 -20.55 -18.50
N CYS A 338 6.88 -20.51 -18.23
CA CYS A 338 6.17 -19.28 -17.97
C CYS A 338 6.69 -18.54 -16.73
N VAL A 339 6.88 -19.26 -15.60
CA VAL A 339 7.37 -18.64 -14.37
C VAL A 339 8.86 -18.26 -14.49
N SER A 340 9.66 -19.06 -15.18
CA SER A 340 11.09 -18.80 -15.40
C SER A 340 11.36 -17.67 -16.38
N SER A 341 10.44 -17.41 -17.31
CA SER A 341 10.55 -16.26 -18.23
C SER A 341 10.45 -14.90 -17.50
N THR A 342 9.91 -14.87 -16.28
CA THR A 342 9.67 -13.64 -15.52
C THR A 342 10.48 -13.56 -14.22
N HIS A 343 10.93 -14.70 -13.69
CA HIS A 343 11.63 -14.76 -12.39
C HIS A 343 12.89 -15.63 -12.50
N PHE A 344 14.02 -15.02 -12.19
CA PHE A 344 15.29 -15.73 -12.09
C PHE A 344 15.36 -16.57 -10.79
N GLY A 345 16.01 -17.71 -10.83
CA GLY A 345 16.22 -18.56 -9.66
C GLY A 345 14.91 -19.07 -9.04
N LEU A 346 14.82 -19.05 -7.71
CA LEU A 346 13.68 -19.52 -6.91
C LEU A 346 13.23 -20.95 -7.26
N LEU A 347 14.17 -21.83 -7.62
CA LEU A 347 13.88 -23.20 -8.10
C LEU A 347 13.10 -23.99 -7.05
N SER A 348 13.52 -23.94 -5.78
CA SER A 348 12.85 -24.64 -4.67
C SER A 348 11.40 -24.19 -4.49
N VAL A 349 11.13 -22.89 -4.68
CA VAL A 349 9.79 -22.30 -4.60
C VAL A 349 8.93 -22.77 -5.79
N LYS A 350 9.46 -22.65 -7.01
CA LYS A 350 8.79 -23.09 -8.24
C LYS A 350 8.45 -24.58 -8.17
N GLU A 351 9.39 -25.41 -7.71
CA GLU A 351 9.18 -26.86 -7.56
C GLU A 351 8.13 -27.20 -6.48
N LYS A 352 8.16 -26.56 -5.32
CA LYS A 352 7.16 -26.79 -4.26
C LYS A 352 5.76 -26.47 -4.78
N ILE A 353 5.60 -25.33 -5.46
CA ILE A 353 4.34 -24.91 -6.07
C ILE A 353 3.90 -25.89 -7.15
N ALA A 354 4.80 -26.25 -8.07
CA ALA A 354 4.49 -27.19 -9.16
C ALA A 354 4.11 -28.60 -8.62
N LYS A 355 4.83 -29.12 -7.62
CA LYS A 355 4.52 -30.39 -6.97
C LYS A 355 3.13 -30.39 -6.31
N SER A 356 2.77 -29.27 -5.67
CA SER A 356 1.44 -29.13 -5.09
C SER A 356 0.35 -29.15 -6.16
N PHE A 357 0.48 -28.37 -7.23
CA PHE A 357 -0.50 -28.32 -8.31
C PHE A 357 -0.58 -29.65 -9.09
N TYR A 358 0.55 -30.29 -9.36
CA TYR A 358 0.57 -31.60 -10.02
C TYR A 358 -0.16 -32.68 -9.22
N SER A 359 0.09 -32.73 -7.89
CA SER A 359 -0.61 -33.66 -6.99
C SER A 359 -2.14 -33.47 -6.99
N LYS A 360 -2.61 -32.23 -7.16
CA LYS A 360 -4.04 -31.91 -7.22
C LYS A 360 -4.67 -32.21 -8.56
N ALA A 361 -3.95 -31.92 -9.64
CA ALA A 361 -4.37 -32.28 -11.00
C ALA A 361 -4.60 -33.80 -11.09
N LEU A 362 -3.69 -34.61 -10.55
CA LEU A 362 -3.86 -36.07 -10.49
C LEU A 362 -5.09 -36.53 -9.69
N LYS A 363 -5.42 -35.82 -8.62
CA LYS A 363 -6.56 -36.14 -7.73
C LYS A 363 -7.86 -35.48 -8.20
N LYS A 364 -7.86 -34.69 -9.26
CA LYS A 364 -8.99 -33.86 -9.75
C LYS A 364 -9.65 -33.04 -8.64
N ARG A 365 -8.83 -32.50 -7.71
CA ARG A 365 -9.30 -31.72 -6.55
C ARG A 365 -9.43 -30.25 -6.90
N SER A 366 -10.31 -29.54 -6.18
CA SER A 366 -10.46 -28.09 -6.25
C SER A 366 -9.23 -27.35 -5.71
N PHE A 367 -9.09 -26.08 -6.05
CA PHE A 367 -7.99 -25.22 -5.61
C PHE A 367 -8.02 -24.89 -4.11
N SER A 368 -9.21 -24.85 -3.50
CA SER A 368 -9.39 -24.39 -2.10
C SER A 368 -8.64 -25.20 -1.04
N SER A 369 -8.18 -26.39 -1.39
CA SER A 369 -7.37 -27.20 -0.48
C SER A 369 -5.91 -26.75 -0.39
N GLU A 370 -5.49 -25.73 -1.20
CA GLU A 370 -4.15 -25.16 -1.17
C GLU A 370 -4.19 -23.71 -0.75
N ARG A 371 -3.55 -23.43 0.36
CA ARG A 371 -3.41 -22.10 0.92
C ARG A 371 -1.93 -21.86 1.09
N ILE A 372 -1.34 -21.14 0.16
CA ILE A 372 0.10 -20.88 0.12
C ILE A 372 0.35 -19.52 0.76
N LEU A 373 1.32 -19.46 1.68
CA LEU A 373 1.86 -18.22 2.21
C LEU A 373 3.30 -18.04 1.73
N LEU A 374 3.53 -17.04 0.91
CA LEU A 374 4.86 -16.63 0.47
C LEU A 374 5.45 -15.66 1.51
N ALA A 375 6.41 -16.13 2.28
CA ALA A 375 7.07 -15.34 3.32
C ALA A 375 8.47 -14.90 2.86
N GLY A 376 8.86 -13.67 3.19
CA GLY A 376 10.20 -13.17 2.89
C GLY A 376 10.26 -11.66 2.80
N GLY A 377 11.46 -11.10 2.72
CA GLY A 377 11.70 -9.66 2.75
C GLY A 377 10.97 -8.86 1.65
N PRO A 378 10.88 -7.54 1.79
CA PRO A 378 10.29 -6.69 0.76
C PRO A 378 11.14 -6.69 -0.51
N GLY A 379 10.50 -6.63 -1.68
CA GLY A 379 11.18 -6.50 -2.96
C GLY A 379 11.80 -7.77 -3.56
N ILE A 380 11.55 -8.96 -2.97
CA ILE A 380 12.05 -10.25 -3.51
C ILE A 380 11.12 -10.88 -4.55
N GLY A 381 10.08 -10.18 -5.01
CA GLY A 381 9.22 -10.65 -6.09
C GLY A 381 7.99 -11.45 -5.67
N LYS A 382 7.55 -11.41 -4.39
CA LYS A 382 6.34 -12.14 -3.92
C LYS A 382 5.09 -11.87 -4.76
N SER A 383 4.78 -10.60 -5.02
CA SER A 383 3.57 -10.25 -5.80
C SER A 383 3.73 -10.53 -7.29
N SER A 384 4.93 -10.36 -7.84
CA SER A 384 5.17 -10.64 -9.26
C SER A 384 5.14 -12.14 -9.56
N ILE A 385 5.62 -12.99 -8.64
CA ILE A 385 5.55 -14.45 -8.82
C ILE A 385 4.11 -14.95 -8.79
N CYS A 386 3.23 -14.37 -7.95
CA CYS A 386 1.79 -14.68 -7.95
C CYS A 386 1.16 -14.42 -9.32
N LYS A 387 1.47 -13.27 -9.93
CA LYS A 387 0.98 -12.93 -11.28
C LYS A 387 1.49 -13.92 -12.33
N SER A 388 2.75 -14.35 -12.23
CA SER A 388 3.33 -15.33 -13.16
C SER A 388 2.76 -16.74 -12.97
N ILE A 389 2.46 -17.13 -11.74
CA ILE A 389 1.76 -18.38 -11.44
C ILE A 389 0.37 -18.38 -12.08
N ALA A 390 -0.41 -17.30 -11.93
CA ALA A 390 -1.72 -17.18 -12.55
C ALA A 390 -1.63 -17.31 -14.08
N LYS A 391 -0.64 -16.63 -14.69
CA LYS A 391 -0.38 -16.72 -16.14
C LYS A 391 0.00 -18.13 -16.56
N GLY A 392 0.87 -18.81 -15.79
CA GLY A 392 1.29 -20.20 -16.07
C GLY A 392 0.16 -21.23 -15.89
N LEU A 393 -0.85 -20.92 -15.07
CA LEU A 393 -2.06 -21.72 -14.90
C LEU A 393 -3.18 -21.36 -15.89
N GLY A 394 -3.01 -20.27 -16.65
CA GLY A 394 -4.04 -19.78 -17.58
C GLY A 394 -5.31 -19.26 -16.88
N ILE A 395 -5.19 -18.74 -15.65
CA ILE A 395 -6.30 -18.20 -14.86
C ILE A 395 -6.15 -16.70 -14.60
N PRO A 396 -7.26 -15.96 -14.41
CA PRO A 396 -7.20 -14.55 -14.02
C PRO A 396 -6.45 -14.36 -12.72
N TYR A 397 -5.88 -13.16 -12.55
CA TYR A 397 -5.14 -12.74 -11.35
C TYR A 397 -5.80 -11.52 -10.72
N VAL A 398 -6.03 -11.60 -9.42
CA VAL A 398 -6.59 -10.52 -8.60
C VAL A 398 -5.68 -10.29 -7.41
N LYS A 399 -5.43 -9.03 -7.06
CA LYS A 399 -4.64 -8.64 -5.91
C LYS A 399 -5.50 -7.86 -4.91
N ILE A 400 -5.56 -8.34 -3.67
CA ILE A 400 -6.24 -7.68 -2.55
C ILE A 400 -5.20 -7.30 -1.51
N SER A 401 -5.03 -6.00 -1.27
CA SER A 401 -4.14 -5.51 -0.22
C SER A 401 -4.86 -5.55 1.13
N LEU A 402 -4.25 -6.24 2.10
CA LEU A 402 -4.76 -6.33 3.47
C LEU A 402 -4.03 -5.37 4.42
N ASN A 403 -3.13 -4.53 3.90
CA ASN A 403 -2.39 -3.56 4.68
C ASN A 403 -3.33 -2.54 5.35
N GLY A 404 -3.33 -2.51 6.68
CA GLY A 404 -4.14 -1.57 7.47
C GLY A 404 -5.64 -1.90 7.51
N VAL A 405 -6.08 -3.04 6.94
CA VAL A 405 -7.48 -3.48 7.07
C VAL A 405 -7.72 -3.87 8.52
N ALA A 406 -8.56 -3.09 9.20
CA ALA A 406 -8.90 -3.29 10.61
C ALA A 406 -10.39 -3.62 10.82
N ASP A 407 -11.21 -3.49 9.78
CA ASP A 407 -12.66 -3.74 9.81
C ASP A 407 -13.03 -5.02 9.03
N THR A 408 -13.73 -5.93 9.69
CA THR A 408 -14.21 -7.18 9.10
C THR A 408 -15.21 -6.95 7.96
N HIS A 409 -15.97 -5.85 8.00
CA HIS A 409 -16.92 -5.49 6.93
C HIS A 409 -16.23 -5.20 5.59
N MET A 410 -14.97 -4.77 5.61
CA MET A 410 -14.20 -4.63 4.37
C MET A 410 -14.01 -5.96 3.64
N LEU A 411 -13.88 -7.07 4.38
CA LEU A 411 -13.76 -8.42 3.79
C LEU A 411 -15.10 -9.07 3.48
N LYS A 412 -16.08 -8.93 4.39
CA LYS A 412 -17.38 -9.64 4.35
C LYS A 412 -18.55 -8.79 3.86
N GLY A 413 -18.36 -7.49 3.59
CA GLY A 413 -19.44 -6.58 3.18
C GLY A 413 -20.25 -6.04 4.36
N PHE A 414 -21.10 -5.07 4.06
CA PHE A 414 -22.03 -4.41 4.99
C PHE A 414 -23.45 -4.93 4.78
N GLU A 415 -24.25 -4.92 5.83
CA GLU A 415 -25.67 -5.28 5.72
C GLU A 415 -26.39 -4.36 4.70
N PRO A 416 -27.25 -4.94 3.82
CA PRO A 416 -27.95 -4.17 2.77
C PRO A 416 -28.83 -3.03 3.29
N THR A 417 -29.21 -3.07 4.56
CA THR A 417 -30.03 -2.07 5.24
C THR A 417 -29.29 -0.76 5.55
N TRP A 418 -27.96 -0.77 5.52
CA TRP A 418 -27.16 0.41 5.81
C TRP A 418 -27.07 1.32 4.57
N GLN A 419 -27.01 2.61 4.82
CA GLN A 419 -26.77 3.58 3.74
C GLN A 419 -25.35 3.37 3.19
N ASP A 420 -25.23 3.38 1.85
CA ASP A 420 -23.97 3.10 1.12
C ASP A 420 -23.38 1.70 1.36
N SER A 421 -24.22 0.71 1.77
CA SER A 421 -23.80 -0.69 1.89
C SER A 421 -23.26 -1.24 0.57
N ASP A 422 -22.21 -2.07 0.66
CA ASP A 422 -21.60 -2.73 -0.49
C ASP A 422 -21.04 -4.10 -0.08
N ALA A 423 -20.79 -4.94 -1.08
CA ALA A 423 -20.16 -6.23 -0.88
C ALA A 423 -18.70 -6.09 -0.42
N GLY A 424 -18.20 -7.09 0.26
CA GLY A 424 -16.81 -7.16 0.68
C GLY A 424 -15.85 -7.15 -0.51
N VAL A 425 -14.59 -6.78 -0.25
CA VAL A 425 -13.56 -6.67 -1.29
C VAL A 425 -13.37 -7.98 -2.06
N ILE A 426 -13.56 -9.13 -1.41
CA ILE A 426 -13.46 -10.45 -2.06
C ILE A 426 -14.49 -10.57 -3.19
N VAL A 427 -15.76 -10.31 -2.88
CA VAL A 427 -16.86 -10.38 -3.86
C VAL A 427 -16.69 -9.37 -4.98
N ARG A 428 -16.31 -8.13 -4.64
CA ARG A 428 -16.10 -7.07 -5.64
C ARG A 428 -15.01 -7.44 -6.64
N GLU A 429 -13.90 -7.98 -6.16
CA GLU A 429 -12.80 -8.36 -7.04
C GLU A 429 -13.10 -9.63 -7.84
N LEU A 430 -13.83 -10.60 -7.27
CA LEU A 430 -14.31 -11.76 -8.02
C LEU A 430 -15.30 -11.37 -9.12
N ALA A 431 -16.18 -10.43 -8.87
CA ALA A 431 -17.11 -9.91 -9.88
C ALA A 431 -16.38 -9.23 -11.05
N LYS A 432 -15.29 -8.50 -10.77
CA LYS A 432 -14.43 -7.95 -11.83
C LYS A 432 -13.72 -9.04 -12.63
N ALA A 433 -13.28 -10.11 -11.98
CA ALA A 433 -12.66 -11.26 -12.65
C ALA A 433 -13.67 -12.08 -13.48
N GLY A 434 -14.95 -12.03 -13.14
CA GLY A 434 -16.03 -12.70 -13.86
C GLY A 434 -16.13 -14.22 -13.64
N THR A 435 -15.32 -14.80 -12.78
CA THR A 435 -15.24 -16.25 -12.54
C THR A 435 -14.78 -16.58 -11.13
N THR A 436 -15.13 -17.79 -10.64
CA THR A 436 -14.55 -18.34 -9.41
C THR A 436 -13.21 -19.05 -9.63
N LYS A 437 -12.82 -19.34 -10.90
CA LYS A 437 -11.51 -19.93 -11.22
C LYS A 437 -10.46 -18.85 -11.42
N VAL A 438 -9.93 -18.37 -10.31
CA VAL A 438 -9.05 -17.19 -10.26
C VAL A 438 -8.01 -17.34 -9.17
N LEU A 439 -6.82 -16.77 -9.37
CA LEU A 439 -5.82 -16.60 -8.32
C LEU A 439 -6.06 -15.28 -7.61
N VAL A 440 -6.39 -15.36 -6.32
CA VAL A 440 -6.51 -14.20 -5.43
C VAL A 440 -5.26 -14.11 -4.56
N GLN A 441 -4.48 -13.07 -4.76
CA GLN A 441 -3.37 -12.72 -3.88
C GLN A 441 -3.87 -11.88 -2.72
N LEU A 442 -3.67 -12.38 -1.49
CA LEU A 442 -3.88 -11.66 -0.24
C LEU A 442 -2.55 -11.01 0.17
N ASP A 443 -2.37 -9.75 -0.13
CA ASP A 443 -1.08 -9.07 0.04
C ASP A 443 -0.93 -8.46 1.43
N GLU A 444 0.25 -8.63 2.05
CA GLU A 444 0.60 -8.10 3.38
C GLU A 444 -0.32 -8.56 4.52
N VAL A 445 -0.56 -9.88 4.63
CA VAL A 445 -1.40 -10.48 5.70
C VAL A 445 -0.83 -10.25 7.10
N ASP A 446 0.48 -10.04 7.18
CA ASP A 446 1.22 -9.70 8.41
C ASP A 446 0.88 -8.31 8.96
N LYS A 447 0.21 -7.46 8.16
CA LYS A 447 -0.16 -6.09 8.54
C LYS A 447 -1.66 -5.90 8.80
N LEU A 448 -2.38 -6.99 9.07
CA LEU A 448 -3.78 -6.92 9.46
C LEU A 448 -3.95 -6.12 10.75
N GLY A 449 -4.87 -5.16 10.72
CA GLY A 449 -5.18 -4.31 11.87
C GLY A 449 -6.06 -5.00 12.91
N LYS A 450 -6.03 -4.47 14.16
CA LYS A 450 -6.97 -4.84 15.24
C LYS A 450 -7.76 -3.58 15.62
N MET A 451 -9.06 -3.62 15.54
CA MET A 451 -9.93 -2.49 15.92
C MET A 451 -11.01 -2.95 16.92
N ASN A 452 -11.12 -2.25 18.05
CA ASN A 452 -12.17 -2.45 19.07
C ASN A 452 -12.37 -3.91 19.54
N GLY A 453 -11.30 -4.70 19.62
CA GLY A 453 -11.39 -6.10 20.03
C GLY A 453 -11.88 -7.08 18.95
N VAL A 454 -12.24 -6.59 17.77
CA VAL A 454 -12.59 -7.42 16.60
C VAL A 454 -11.30 -7.73 15.83
N ASN A 455 -11.02 -9.02 15.66
CA ASN A 455 -9.85 -9.48 14.94
C ASN A 455 -10.24 -9.83 13.49
N VAL A 456 -9.77 -9.04 12.53
CA VAL A 456 -9.99 -9.27 11.08
C VAL A 456 -9.47 -10.64 10.63
N SER A 457 -8.46 -11.17 11.33
CA SER A 457 -7.94 -12.52 11.07
C SER A 457 -9.01 -13.60 11.18
N ASN A 458 -10.05 -13.45 12.02
CA ASN A 458 -11.16 -14.41 12.12
C ASN A 458 -11.99 -14.43 10.83
N ALA A 459 -12.24 -13.28 10.22
CA ALA A 459 -12.95 -13.20 8.94
C ALA A 459 -12.15 -13.86 7.81
N LEU A 460 -10.82 -13.71 7.85
CA LEU A 460 -9.92 -14.34 6.89
C LEU A 460 -9.89 -15.88 7.07
N ILE A 461 -9.90 -16.37 8.30
CA ILE A 461 -9.99 -17.81 8.56
C ILE A 461 -11.30 -18.40 8.05
N ASP A 462 -12.41 -17.74 8.33
CA ASP A 462 -13.71 -18.19 7.82
C ASP A 462 -13.71 -18.28 6.29
N LEU A 463 -13.13 -17.31 5.59
CA LEU A 463 -12.93 -17.36 4.15
C LEU A 463 -12.08 -18.58 3.72
N LEU A 464 -11.00 -18.85 4.44
CA LEU A 464 -10.08 -19.93 4.09
C LEU A 464 -10.64 -21.30 4.46
N ASP A 465 -11.27 -21.48 5.62
CA ASP A 465 -11.78 -22.77 6.11
C ASP A 465 -13.11 -23.15 5.47
N ASN A 466 -13.99 -22.18 5.21
CA ASN A 466 -15.34 -22.39 4.68
C ASN A 466 -15.48 -21.87 3.23
N SER A 467 -14.44 -22.02 2.42
CA SER A 467 -14.44 -21.50 1.05
C SER A 467 -15.57 -22.04 0.17
N SER A 468 -16.11 -23.23 0.45
CA SER A 468 -17.26 -23.81 -0.27
C SER A 468 -18.61 -23.16 0.09
N GLU A 469 -18.68 -22.47 1.23
CA GLU A 469 -19.90 -21.86 1.78
C GLU A 469 -19.63 -20.42 2.28
N PHE A 470 -18.73 -19.69 1.60
CA PHE A 470 -18.41 -18.34 1.98
C PHE A 470 -19.62 -17.42 1.83
N THR A 471 -20.02 -16.80 2.94
CA THR A 471 -21.16 -15.87 2.96
C THR A 471 -20.68 -14.43 3.13
N ASP A 472 -20.94 -13.63 2.11
CA ASP A 472 -20.82 -12.18 2.17
C ASP A 472 -22.09 -11.57 2.76
N VAL A 473 -21.94 -10.63 3.70
CA VAL A 473 -23.07 -10.05 4.43
C VAL A 473 -24.00 -9.25 3.50
N PHE A 474 -23.45 -8.58 2.49
CA PHE A 474 -24.24 -7.84 1.51
C PHE A 474 -25.02 -8.76 0.56
N LEU A 475 -24.42 -9.89 0.18
CA LEU A 475 -25.08 -10.85 -0.74
C LEU A 475 -26.09 -11.75 -0.03
N GLU A 476 -25.95 -12.00 1.26
CA GLU A 476 -26.82 -12.87 2.10
C GLU A 476 -27.03 -14.31 1.58
N VAL A 477 -26.16 -14.73 0.66
CA VAL A 477 -26.17 -16.11 0.13
C VAL A 477 -24.75 -16.68 0.10
N PRO A 478 -24.60 -18.00 0.37
CA PRO A 478 -23.29 -18.63 0.29
C PRO A 478 -22.81 -18.72 -1.16
N LEU A 479 -21.56 -18.37 -1.36
CA LEU A 479 -20.83 -18.54 -2.62
C LEU A 479 -19.83 -19.69 -2.50
N ASP A 480 -19.75 -20.51 -3.54
CA ASP A 480 -18.73 -21.55 -3.64
C ASP A 480 -17.43 -20.97 -4.22
N LEU A 481 -16.45 -20.75 -3.35
CA LEU A 481 -15.11 -20.30 -3.68
C LEU A 481 -14.09 -21.44 -3.74
N SER A 482 -14.53 -22.70 -3.85
CA SER A 482 -13.65 -23.87 -3.89
C SER A 482 -12.65 -23.85 -5.04
N ASN A 483 -12.95 -23.16 -6.13
CA ASN A 483 -12.08 -23.00 -7.28
C ASN A 483 -11.22 -21.72 -7.25
N VAL A 484 -11.29 -20.93 -6.18
CA VAL A 484 -10.40 -19.79 -5.96
C VAL A 484 -9.08 -20.29 -5.37
N LEU A 485 -7.97 -19.93 -6.00
CA LEU A 485 -6.63 -20.19 -5.47
C LEU A 485 -6.18 -19.01 -4.62
N PHE A 486 -6.09 -19.19 -3.30
CA PHE A 486 -5.60 -18.15 -2.40
C PHE A 486 -4.08 -18.29 -2.19
N ILE A 487 -3.35 -17.24 -2.55
CA ILE A 487 -1.92 -17.09 -2.22
C ILE A 487 -1.74 -15.84 -1.38
N ALA A 488 -1.35 -16.02 -0.13
CA ALA A 488 -1.03 -14.94 0.78
C ALA A 488 0.44 -14.53 0.68
N THR A 489 0.74 -13.26 1.00
CA THR A 489 2.12 -12.77 1.13
C THR A 489 2.32 -12.12 2.48
N ALA A 490 3.48 -12.33 3.09
CA ALA A 490 3.90 -11.72 4.34
C ALA A 490 5.37 -11.30 4.28
N ASN A 491 5.72 -10.24 4.99
CA ASN A 491 7.12 -9.82 5.15
C ASN A 491 7.71 -10.39 6.45
N ASP A 492 6.89 -10.47 7.50
CA ASP A 492 7.29 -10.92 8.83
C ASP A 492 6.27 -11.89 9.43
N LEU A 493 6.67 -13.14 9.60
CA LEU A 493 5.82 -14.18 10.19
C LEU A 493 5.65 -14.00 11.71
N SER A 494 6.58 -13.32 12.38
CA SER A 494 6.53 -13.16 13.84
C SER A 494 5.40 -12.24 14.31
N SER A 495 4.90 -11.39 13.43
CA SER A 495 3.77 -10.50 13.69
C SER A 495 2.40 -11.18 13.49
N MET A 496 2.38 -12.38 12.89
CA MET A 496 1.16 -13.12 12.59
C MET A 496 0.75 -14.01 13.76
N GLU A 497 -0.55 -14.17 13.93
CA GLU A 497 -1.09 -15.07 14.95
C GLU A 497 -0.81 -16.54 14.58
N PRO A 498 -0.34 -17.38 15.54
CA PRO A 498 0.03 -18.78 15.25
C PRO A 498 -1.10 -19.60 14.60
N TRP A 499 -2.33 -19.40 15.05
CA TRP A 499 -3.50 -20.10 14.52
C TRP A 499 -3.88 -19.70 13.09
N LEU A 500 -3.46 -18.53 12.62
CA LEU A 500 -3.58 -18.13 11.21
C LEU A 500 -2.46 -18.77 10.36
N LEU A 501 -1.25 -18.85 10.90
CA LEU A 501 -0.11 -19.50 10.24
C LEU A 501 -0.38 -20.99 9.98
N ASP A 502 -1.02 -21.69 10.92
CA ASP A 502 -1.40 -23.11 10.79
C ASP A 502 -2.33 -23.41 9.61
N ARG A 503 -2.95 -22.38 9.02
CA ARG A 503 -3.83 -22.54 7.87
C ARG A 503 -3.10 -22.48 6.54
N PHE A 504 -1.82 -22.12 6.54
CA PHE A 504 -1.06 -21.92 5.31
C PHE A 504 0.08 -22.94 5.16
N SER A 505 0.33 -23.34 3.93
CA SER A 505 1.60 -23.96 3.52
C SER A 505 2.63 -22.86 3.31
N ILE A 506 3.55 -22.70 4.27
CA ILE A 506 4.52 -21.61 4.25
C ILE A 506 5.65 -21.95 3.29
N ILE A 507 5.92 -21.07 2.34
CA ILE A 507 7.06 -21.13 1.43
C ILE A 507 7.92 -19.90 1.68
N GLN A 508 9.11 -20.14 2.25
CA GLN A 508 10.09 -19.08 2.48
C GLN A 508 10.75 -18.70 1.16
N LEU A 509 10.78 -17.40 0.86
CA LEU A 509 11.56 -16.82 -0.23
C LEU A 509 12.81 -16.18 0.36
N ASP A 510 13.96 -16.69 -0.05
CA ASP A 510 15.24 -16.12 0.31
C ASP A 510 15.58 -14.91 -0.57
N GLY A 511 16.47 -14.07 -0.07
CA GLY A 511 16.93 -12.90 -0.83
C GLY A 511 17.82 -13.32 -2.01
N TYR A 512 17.98 -12.40 -2.96
CA TYR A 512 18.85 -12.61 -4.11
C TYR A 512 20.32 -12.34 -3.76
N THR A 513 21.18 -13.21 -4.23
CA THR A 513 22.64 -13.02 -4.15
C THR A 513 23.09 -11.93 -5.13
N TYR A 514 24.35 -11.51 -5.03
CA TYR A 514 24.95 -10.60 -6.01
C TYR A 514 24.89 -11.16 -7.43
N ALA A 515 25.21 -12.45 -7.60
CA ALA A 515 25.17 -13.13 -8.89
C ALA A 515 23.74 -13.20 -9.47
N ASP A 516 22.75 -13.46 -8.60
CA ASP A 516 21.34 -13.45 -9.02
C ASP A 516 20.91 -12.07 -9.51
N LYS A 517 21.27 -11.00 -8.78
CA LYS A 517 20.91 -9.62 -9.18
C LYS A 517 21.56 -9.22 -10.49
N GLU A 518 22.80 -9.68 -10.73
CA GLU A 518 23.48 -9.46 -12.01
C GLU A 518 22.70 -10.11 -13.16
N GLN A 519 22.28 -11.37 -13.00
CA GLN A 519 21.47 -12.07 -13.99
C GLN A 519 20.07 -11.43 -14.16
N ILE A 520 19.46 -10.95 -13.06
CA ILE A 520 18.17 -10.25 -13.11
C ILE A 520 18.30 -8.94 -13.88
N LEU A 521 19.37 -8.18 -13.65
CA LEU A 521 19.63 -6.96 -14.37
C LEU A 521 19.75 -7.21 -15.88
N ASP A 522 20.57 -8.20 -16.27
CA ASP A 522 20.87 -8.49 -17.68
C ASP A 522 19.71 -9.14 -18.42
N LYS A 523 19.00 -10.09 -17.78
CA LYS A 523 18.00 -10.92 -18.47
C LYS A 523 16.57 -10.40 -18.33
N TYR A 524 16.29 -9.54 -17.34
CA TYR A 524 14.93 -9.09 -17.06
C TYR A 524 14.79 -7.57 -17.06
N LEU A 525 15.65 -6.82 -16.35
CA LEU A 525 15.48 -5.37 -16.23
C LEU A 525 15.88 -4.63 -17.51
N LEU A 526 17.03 -4.90 -18.10
CA LEU A 526 17.44 -4.27 -19.35
C LEU A 526 16.50 -4.61 -20.51
N PRO A 527 16.12 -5.89 -20.75
CA PRO A 527 15.14 -6.22 -21.79
C PRO A 527 13.74 -5.63 -21.55
N LYS A 528 13.34 -5.44 -20.28
CA LYS A 528 12.08 -4.75 -19.93
C LYS A 528 12.13 -3.28 -20.35
N LEU A 529 13.25 -2.59 -20.07
CA LEU A 529 13.47 -1.21 -20.51
C LEU A 529 13.50 -1.12 -22.05
N ASP A 530 14.20 -2.03 -22.73
CA ASP A 530 14.21 -2.07 -24.21
C ASP A 530 12.79 -2.22 -24.78
N ALA A 531 11.92 -3.00 -24.13
CA ALA A 531 10.53 -3.16 -24.54
C ALA A 531 9.68 -1.91 -24.24
N GLU A 532 9.91 -1.25 -23.10
CA GLU A 532 9.19 -0.03 -22.71
C GLU A 532 9.51 1.16 -23.63
N TYR A 533 10.75 1.23 -24.13
CA TYR A 533 11.20 2.29 -25.04
C TYR A 533 11.29 1.84 -26.52
N ALA A 534 10.69 0.71 -26.88
CA ALA A 534 10.73 0.17 -28.23
C ALA A 534 10.14 1.11 -29.28
N GLU A 535 9.08 1.86 -28.94
CA GLU A 535 8.46 2.85 -29.84
C GLU A 535 9.39 4.04 -30.12
N ALA A 536 10.25 4.39 -29.15
CA ALA A 536 11.27 5.42 -29.33
C ALA A 536 12.55 4.90 -30.02
N GLY A 537 12.65 3.60 -30.26
CA GLY A 537 13.82 2.96 -30.90
C GLY A 537 15.06 2.89 -30.00
N ILE A 538 14.94 3.17 -28.70
CA ILE A 538 16.06 3.26 -27.76
C ILE A 538 16.40 1.88 -27.18
N LYS A 539 17.71 1.53 -27.15
CA LYS A 539 18.23 0.34 -26.50
C LYS A 539 19.14 0.69 -25.34
N PHE A 540 19.14 -0.14 -24.32
CA PHE A 540 19.90 0.07 -23.09
C PHE A 540 21.00 -0.97 -22.91
N SER A 541 22.14 -0.53 -22.40
CA SER A 541 23.23 -1.40 -21.95
C SER A 541 23.92 -0.79 -20.74
N ILE A 542 24.62 -1.62 -19.98
CA ILE A 542 25.39 -1.19 -18.81
C ILE A 542 26.79 -1.77 -18.86
N THR A 543 27.81 -0.98 -18.53
CA THR A 543 29.20 -1.48 -18.47
C THR A 543 29.40 -2.36 -17.26
N ASN A 544 30.33 -3.34 -17.32
CA ASN A 544 30.63 -4.23 -16.20
C ASN A 544 31.11 -3.48 -14.94
N GLU A 545 31.81 -2.37 -15.12
CA GLU A 545 32.22 -1.51 -14.02
C GLU A 545 31.02 -0.84 -13.34
N ALA A 546 30.13 -0.21 -14.13
CA ALA A 546 28.91 0.41 -13.63
C ALA A 546 28.01 -0.61 -12.91
N LYS A 547 27.87 -1.81 -13.46
CA LYS A 547 27.13 -2.92 -12.88
C LYS A 547 27.70 -3.32 -11.52
N SER A 548 29.02 -3.49 -11.44
CA SER A 548 29.68 -3.84 -10.18
C SER A 548 29.49 -2.77 -9.11
N ILE A 549 29.62 -1.48 -9.45
CA ILE A 549 29.43 -0.36 -8.54
C ILE A 549 27.97 -0.31 -8.09
N LEU A 550 27.02 -0.39 -9.02
CA LEU A 550 25.58 -0.35 -8.73
C LEU A 550 25.18 -1.44 -7.74
N LEU A 551 25.57 -2.68 -8.02
CA LEU A 551 25.15 -3.83 -7.21
C LEU A 551 25.86 -3.90 -5.86
N LYS A 552 27.16 -3.56 -5.78
CA LYS A 552 27.94 -3.66 -4.54
C LYS A 552 27.75 -2.48 -3.60
N ASP A 553 27.58 -1.29 -4.16
CA ASP A 553 27.66 -0.07 -3.38
C ASP A 553 26.28 0.57 -3.13
N TYR A 554 25.31 0.42 -4.04
CA TYR A 554 24.01 1.09 -3.93
C TYR A 554 22.83 0.12 -3.73
N CYS A 555 22.89 -1.09 -4.28
CA CYS A 555 21.78 -2.05 -4.22
C CYS A 555 22.12 -3.23 -3.30
N THR A 556 22.39 -2.93 -2.03
CA THR A 556 22.81 -3.93 -1.03
C THR A 556 21.66 -4.66 -0.34
N SER A 557 20.39 -4.24 -0.53
CA SER A 557 19.22 -4.96 0.02
C SER A 557 19.05 -6.34 -0.66
N PHE A 558 18.39 -7.28 0.01
CA PHE A 558 18.16 -8.62 -0.56
C PHE A 558 17.14 -8.68 -1.68
N GLY A 559 16.34 -7.63 -1.85
CA GLY A 559 15.37 -7.50 -2.92
C GLY A 559 15.95 -6.89 -4.20
N VAL A 560 15.14 -6.87 -5.25
CA VAL A 560 15.45 -6.20 -6.54
C VAL A 560 14.78 -4.83 -6.69
N ARG A 561 13.91 -4.44 -5.75
CA ARG A 561 13.19 -3.15 -5.84
C ARG A 561 14.12 -1.94 -5.83
N ASP A 562 15.19 -2.00 -5.02
CA ASP A 562 16.19 -0.92 -4.97
C ASP A 562 16.99 -0.86 -6.26
N LEU A 563 17.28 -2.03 -6.86
CA LEU A 563 17.94 -2.14 -8.15
C LEU A 563 17.06 -1.56 -9.27
N GLU A 564 15.77 -1.93 -9.33
CA GLU A 564 14.82 -1.36 -10.29
C GLU A 564 14.77 0.17 -10.18
N LYS A 565 14.54 0.70 -8.97
CA LYS A 565 14.50 2.15 -8.75
C LYS A 565 15.81 2.87 -9.10
N ALA A 566 16.94 2.25 -8.80
CA ALA A 566 18.24 2.83 -9.11
C ALA A 566 18.47 2.86 -10.63
N VAL A 567 18.14 1.79 -11.34
CA VAL A 567 18.25 1.70 -12.80
C VAL A 567 17.31 2.71 -13.46
N ASP A 568 16.03 2.77 -13.05
CA ASP A 568 15.05 3.73 -13.58
C ASP A 568 15.54 5.18 -13.40
N ARG A 569 16.11 5.49 -12.23
CA ARG A 569 16.65 6.83 -11.96
C ARG A 569 17.83 7.15 -12.86
N ILE A 570 18.78 6.22 -13.02
CA ILE A 570 19.96 6.42 -13.89
C ILE A 570 19.53 6.60 -15.35
N VAL A 571 18.58 5.76 -15.81
CA VAL A 571 18.05 5.81 -17.18
C VAL A 571 17.37 7.16 -17.43
N ASN A 572 16.48 7.59 -16.55
CA ASN A 572 15.77 8.87 -16.69
C ASN A 572 16.74 10.06 -16.70
N ASP A 573 17.71 10.09 -15.78
CA ASP A 573 18.73 11.14 -15.73
C ASP A 573 19.61 11.14 -16.98
N LYS A 574 19.97 9.96 -17.51
CA LYS A 574 20.80 9.85 -18.70
C LYS A 574 20.04 10.24 -19.97
N LEU A 575 18.79 9.78 -20.14
CA LEU A 575 17.92 10.18 -21.25
C LEU A 575 17.73 11.71 -21.27
N TYR A 576 17.51 12.32 -20.11
CA TYR A 576 17.37 13.78 -20.01
C TYR A 576 18.64 14.53 -20.46
N ARG A 577 19.84 13.95 -20.23
CA ARG A 577 21.13 14.55 -20.60
C ARG A 577 21.54 14.28 -22.05
N THR A 578 21.12 13.17 -22.65
CA THR A 578 21.61 12.71 -23.96
C THR A 578 20.63 12.92 -25.11
N MET A 579 19.56 13.69 -24.94
CA MET A 579 18.52 13.99 -25.94
C MET A 579 18.88 13.48 -27.36
N ASP A 580 18.13 12.52 -27.91
CA ASP A 580 18.29 11.92 -29.25
C ASP A 580 19.30 10.74 -29.41
N ALA A 581 19.52 9.91 -28.41
CA ALA A 581 20.39 8.74 -28.54
C ALA A 581 19.60 7.46 -28.85
N ASP A 582 19.88 6.78 -29.95
CA ASP A 582 19.30 5.44 -30.27
C ASP A 582 19.80 4.32 -29.34
N HIS A 583 20.89 4.56 -28.65
CA HIS A 583 21.51 3.61 -27.72
C HIS A 583 22.05 4.32 -26.47
N VAL A 584 21.57 3.90 -25.30
CA VAL A 584 21.97 4.43 -23.99
C VAL A 584 22.85 3.42 -23.27
N CYS A 585 24.16 3.70 -23.20
CA CYS A 585 25.10 2.89 -22.45
C CYS A 585 25.38 3.53 -21.08
N ILE A 586 24.98 2.88 -20.00
CA ILE A 586 25.21 3.34 -18.62
C ILE A 586 26.64 3.03 -18.20
N ASP A 587 27.41 4.03 -17.83
CA ASP A 587 28.77 3.91 -17.33
C ASP A 587 28.89 4.20 -15.82
N ALA A 588 30.09 4.02 -15.24
CA ALA A 588 30.34 4.24 -13.82
C ALA A 588 30.04 5.70 -13.38
N ASN A 589 30.31 6.67 -14.25
CA ASN A 589 30.06 8.07 -13.96
C ASN A 589 28.55 8.38 -13.89
N ASP A 590 27.76 7.76 -14.75
CA ASP A 590 26.29 7.89 -14.70
C ASP A 590 25.71 7.42 -13.36
N VAL A 591 26.24 6.32 -12.82
CA VAL A 591 25.83 5.81 -11.50
C VAL A 591 26.11 6.87 -10.42
N PHE A 592 27.33 7.45 -10.40
CA PHE A 592 27.67 8.46 -9.40
C PHE A 592 26.90 9.76 -9.57
N VAL A 593 26.68 10.22 -10.79
CA VAL A 593 25.92 11.44 -11.05
C VAL A 593 24.46 11.31 -10.66
N SER A 594 23.83 10.17 -10.96
CA SER A 594 22.41 9.95 -10.71
C SER A 594 22.09 9.55 -9.27
N LEU A 595 22.94 8.73 -8.66
CA LEU A 595 22.68 8.20 -7.29
C LEU A 595 23.42 8.96 -6.20
N GLY A 596 24.38 9.82 -6.56
CA GLY A 596 25.18 10.58 -5.61
C GLY A 596 26.45 9.84 -5.17
N PRO A 597 27.18 10.36 -4.17
CA PRO A 597 28.39 9.74 -3.67
C PRO A 597 28.08 8.35 -3.06
N LYS A 598 29.05 7.45 -3.23
CA LYS A 598 28.99 6.09 -2.68
C LYS A 598 28.56 6.12 -1.20
N PRO A 599 27.50 5.37 -0.81
CA PRO A 599 27.14 5.24 0.59
C PRO A 599 28.33 4.68 1.38
N ILE A 600 28.76 5.37 2.42
CA ILE A 600 29.84 4.89 3.29
C ILE A 600 29.25 3.76 4.15
N PRO A 601 29.72 2.51 4.02
CA PRO A 601 29.28 1.43 4.90
C PRO A 601 29.63 1.80 6.34
N ARG A 602 28.66 1.94 7.23
CA ARG A 602 28.87 2.31 8.64
C ARG A 602 29.74 1.29 9.39
N GLY A 603 29.86 0.04 8.90
CA GLY A 603 30.64 -1.05 9.51
C GLY A 603 32.12 -1.14 9.12
N ASN A 604 32.64 -0.29 8.20
CA ASN A 604 34.02 -0.40 7.72
C ASN A 604 35.09 0.30 8.59
N LEU A 605 34.72 0.81 9.77
CA LEU A 605 35.63 1.64 10.58
C LEU A 605 36.71 0.88 11.36
N LEU A 606 36.63 -0.46 11.49
CA LEU A 606 37.60 -1.23 12.27
C LEU A 606 38.22 -2.40 11.47
N LYS A 607 39.20 -2.11 10.61
CA LYS A 607 40.12 -3.11 10.05
C LYS A 607 41.28 -3.43 10.99
N LYS A 608 41.28 -2.92 12.23
CA LYS A 608 42.35 -3.09 13.18
C LYS A 608 42.02 -4.24 14.15
N ASN A 609 42.97 -5.13 14.34
CA ASN A 609 42.93 -6.14 15.38
C ASN A 609 43.05 -5.45 16.75
N VAL A 610 41.96 -5.33 17.47
CA VAL A 610 41.86 -4.63 18.76
C VAL A 610 41.31 -5.59 19.81
N PRO A 611 41.92 -5.67 21.02
CA PRO A 611 41.35 -6.45 22.11
C PRO A 611 39.94 -5.98 22.46
N GLY A 612 39.04 -6.90 22.80
CA GLY A 612 37.65 -6.60 23.14
C GLY A 612 36.75 -6.38 21.97
N PHE A 613 37.18 -6.63 20.75
CA PHE A 613 36.37 -6.47 19.54
C PHE A 613 35.98 -7.80 18.93
N SER A 614 34.76 -7.94 18.47
CA SER A 614 34.30 -9.00 17.58
C SER A 614 33.20 -8.48 16.62
N LYS A 615 32.90 -9.22 15.56
CA LYS A 615 31.90 -8.90 14.59
C LYS A 615 30.77 -9.93 14.65
N ALA A 616 29.56 -9.47 15.02
CA ALA A 616 28.37 -10.29 15.06
C ALA A 616 27.53 -10.11 13.79
N LEU A 617 26.65 -11.08 13.54
CA LEU A 617 25.73 -11.10 12.43
C LEU A 617 24.29 -11.16 12.93
N ALA A 618 23.41 -10.35 12.32
CA ALA A 618 21.99 -10.34 12.60
C ALA A 618 21.16 -10.31 11.32
N VAL A 619 19.88 -10.63 11.45
CA VAL A 619 18.88 -10.41 10.42
C VAL A 619 17.94 -9.33 10.94
N SER A 620 17.74 -8.27 10.18
CA SER A 620 16.80 -7.20 10.52
C SER A 620 15.36 -7.63 10.25
N GLY A 621 14.37 -6.91 10.82
CA GLY A 621 12.94 -7.18 10.59
C GLY A 621 12.51 -7.17 9.13
N ASN A 622 13.33 -6.63 8.22
CA ASN A 622 13.13 -6.68 6.78
C ASN A 622 13.83 -7.88 6.11
N ASN A 623 14.22 -8.88 6.89
CA ASN A 623 14.99 -10.05 6.45
C ASN A 623 16.32 -9.71 5.74
N SER A 624 16.87 -8.53 5.99
CA SER A 624 18.20 -8.13 5.49
C SER A 624 19.25 -8.48 6.52
N GLY A 625 20.36 -9.11 6.08
CA GLY A 625 21.49 -9.39 6.92
C GLY A 625 22.30 -8.13 7.23
N MET A 626 22.81 -8.05 8.43
CA MET A 626 23.70 -6.97 8.85
C MET A 626 24.82 -7.53 9.70
N SER A 627 25.99 -6.92 9.59
CA SER A 627 27.06 -7.12 10.54
C SER A 627 27.15 -5.92 11.48
N PHE A 628 27.46 -6.16 12.74
CA PHE A 628 27.67 -5.10 13.71
C PHE A 628 28.80 -5.47 14.66
N SER A 629 29.43 -4.44 15.27
CA SER A 629 30.48 -4.66 16.26
C SER A 629 29.90 -5.06 17.61
N ILE A 630 30.62 -5.95 18.30
CA ILE A 630 30.51 -6.14 19.74
C ILE A 630 31.80 -5.67 20.35
N GLU A 631 31.73 -4.75 21.26
CA GLU A 631 32.88 -4.13 21.91
C GLU A 631 32.79 -4.38 23.41
N SER A 632 33.84 -4.98 23.98
CA SER A 632 33.91 -5.27 25.39
C SER A 632 35.12 -4.57 26.03
N ALA A 633 34.91 -3.92 27.16
CA ALA A 633 35.95 -3.31 27.97
C ALA A 633 35.87 -3.82 29.41
N ILE A 634 36.98 -4.18 30.00
CA ILE A 634 37.03 -4.57 31.40
C ILE A 634 36.98 -3.33 32.29
N ILE A 635 36.12 -3.35 33.31
CA ILE A 635 35.98 -2.30 34.30
C ILE A 635 36.81 -2.67 35.54
N PRO A 636 37.95 -1.99 35.78
CA PRO A 636 38.80 -2.31 36.95
C PRO A 636 38.05 -2.08 38.26
N SER A 637 38.22 -2.99 39.22
CA SER A 637 37.66 -2.86 40.59
C SER A 637 36.13 -2.84 40.72
N ASP A 638 35.43 -3.26 39.66
CA ASP A 638 33.94 -3.37 39.65
C ASP A 638 33.54 -4.69 39.02
N ASN A 639 32.67 -5.45 39.67
CA ASN A 639 32.14 -6.71 39.16
C ASN A 639 30.83 -6.56 38.39
N SER A 640 30.42 -5.32 38.12
CA SER A 640 29.16 -5.00 37.44
C SER A 640 29.22 -5.37 35.95
N THR A 641 28.08 -5.59 35.38
CA THR A 641 27.91 -5.76 33.91
C THR A 641 27.12 -4.59 33.36
N CYS A 642 27.78 -3.73 32.61
CA CYS A 642 27.13 -2.61 31.90
C CYS A 642 26.88 -3.02 30.45
N ILE A 643 25.66 -2.82 29.92
CA ILE A 643 25.31 -3.19 28.56
C ILE A 643 24.68 -1.97 27.88
N THR A 644 25.18 -1.63 26.69
CA THR A 644 24.69 -0.50 25.90
C THR A 644 24.44 -0.90 24.42
N GLY A 645 23.70 -0.10 23.66
CA GLY A 645 23.45 -0.33 22.22
C GLY A 645 22.12 -1.01 21.91
N LEU A 646 21.09 -0.81 22.76
CA LEU A 646 19.71 -1.26 22.57
C LEU A 646 19.53 -2.80 22.41
N PRO A 647 20.14 -3.65 23.26
CA PRO A 647 19.80 -5.07 23.27
C PRO A 647 18.46 -5.33 23.95
N LYS A 648 17.72 -6.34 23.46
CA LYS A 648 16.56 -6.91 24.13
C LYS A 648 16.99 -8.00 25.15
N GLU A 649 16.04 -8.54 25.90
CA GLU A 649 16.27 -9.50 26.98
C GLU A 649 17.07 -10.72 26.54
N SER A 650 16.77 -11.31 25.38
CA SER A 650 17.48 -12.47 24.85
C SER A 650 18.99 -12.22 24.60
N ALA A 651 19.33 -11.04 24.08
CA ALA A 651 20.73 -10.64 23.88
C ALA A 651 21.42 -10.34 25.21
N ILE A 652 20.72 -9.76 26.20
CA ILE A 652 21.23 -9.54 27.55
C ILE A 652 21.51 -10.87 28.25
N ASP A 653 20.67 -11.87 28.08
CA ASP A 653 20.89 -13.19 28.67
C ASP A 653 22.09 -13.89 28.04
N SER A 654 22.35 -13.74 26.75
CA SER A 654 23.57 -14.21 26.11
C SER A 654 24.84 -13.59 26.72
N VAL A 655 24.80 -12.31 27.12
CA VAL A 655 25.92 -11.66 27.83
C VAL A 655 26.16 -12.30 29.21
N LYS A 656 25.10 -12.60 29.95
CA LYS A 656 25.20 -13.26 31.26
C LYS A 656 25.75 -14.69 31.14
N LEU A 657 25.28 -15.44 30.13
CA LEU A 657 25.78 -16.79 29.84
C LEU A 657 27.25 -16.76 29.51
N ALA A 658 27.66 -15.88 28.58
CA ALA A 658 29.08 -15.73 28.22
C ALA A 658 29.98 -15.36 29.42
N LYS A 659 29.53 -14.39 30.25
CA LYS A 659 30.25 -13.99 31.46
C LYS A 659 30.41 -15.17 32.43
N THR A 660 29.36 -15.93 32.65
CA THR A 660 29.35 -17.09 33.55
C THR A 660 30.29 -18.15 33.03
N TYR A 661 30.25 -18.47 31.71
CA TYR A 661 31.15 -19.46 31.10
C TYR A 661 32.61 -19.04 31.21
N ILE A 662 32.98 -17.77 30.96
CA ILE A 662 34.35 -17.25 31.09
C ILE A 662 34.83 -17.39 32.52
N ARG A 663 34.02 -17.00 33.50
CA ARG A 663 34.32 -17.07 34.92
C ARG A 663 34.61 -18.50 35.36
N THR A 664 33.85 -19.48 34.91
CA THR A 664 33.97 -20.88 35.38
C THR A 664 35.04 -21.67 34.66
N HIS A 665 35.46 -21.29 33.44
CA HIS A 665 36.39 -22.11 32.65
C HIS A 665 37.74 -21.46 32.39
N PHE A 666 37.87 -20.13 32.54
CA PHE A 666 39.07 -19.40 32.15
C PHE A 666 39.73 -18.62 33.28
N LEU A 667 38.96 -18.29 34.35
CA LEU A 667 39.48 -17.50 35.47
C LEU A 667 39.74 -18.37 36.71
N PRO A 668 40.83 -18.08 37.49
CA PRO A 668 41.14 -18.82 38.71
C PRO A 668 40.05 -18.57 39.77
N ASP A 669 39.76 -19.61 40.59
CA ASP A 669 38.84 -19.60 41.72
C ASP A 669 37.47 -18.98 41.46
N ASN A 670 37.01 -19.01 40.18
CA ASN A 670 35.78 -18.34 39.75
C ASN A 670 35.74 -16.82 40.04
N GLU A 671 36.91 -16.17 39.95
CA GLU A 671 37.05 -14.74 40.15
C GLU A 671 36.07 -14.00 39.22
N ASP A 672 35.32 -13.01 39.74
CA ASP A 672 34.37 -12.22 38.93
C ASP A 672 35.05 -10.97 38.37
N PHE A 673 34.57 -10.47 37.25
CA PHE A 673 35.13 -9.30 36.59
C PHE A 673 34.01 -8.35 36.12
N GLY A 674 34.30 -7.06 36.16
CA GLY A 674 33.42 -6.03 35.61
C GLY A 674 33.62 -5.93 34.09
N VAL A 675 32.52 -5.80 33.35
CA VAL A 675 32.57 -5.63 31.91
C VAL A 675 31.54 -4.63 31.40
N HIS A 676 31.99 -3.72 30.56
CA HIS A 676 31.10 -2.90 29.74
C HIS A 676 31.07 -3.48 28.34
N LEU A 677 29.90 -3.97 27.91
CA LEU A 677 29.67 -4.50 26.58
C LEU A 677 28.79 -3.56 25.78
N HIS A 678 29.25 -3.15 24.62
CA HIS A 678 28.53 -2.28 23.69
C HIS A 678 28.18 -3.03 22.41
N PHE A 679 26.89 -3.02 22.07
CA PHE A 679 26.42 -3.46 20.77
C PHE A 679 26.48 -2.27 19.79
N GLY A 680 27.38 -2.32 18.83
CA GLY A 680 27.55 -1.29 17.81
C GLY A 680 26.26 -1.03 17.00
N GLU A 681 26.26 0.05 16.21
CA GLU A 681 25.07 0.50 15.46
C GLU A 681 23.85 0.75 16.35
N GLY A 682 23.99 1.67 17.28
CA GLY A 682 23.02 1.97 18.36
C GLY A 682 21.62 2.42 17.92
N ALA A 683 21.41 2.65 16.61
CA ALA A 683 20.08 3.01 16.08
C ALA A 683 19.18 1.79 15.78
N VAL A 684 19.72 0.56 15.86
CA VAL A 684 18.99 -0.67 15.56
C VAL A 684 18.84 -1.51 16.82
N VAL A 685 17.61 -1.91 17.13
CA VAL A 685 17.31 -2.82 18.25
C VAL A 685 17.89 -4.22 17.93
N LYS A 686 18.67 -4.80 18.84
CA LYS A 686 19.24 -6.14 18.73
C LYS A 686 18.38 -7.13 19.50
N ASP A 687 17.83 -8.09 18.78
CA ASP A 687 16.98 -9.14 19.33
C ASP A 687 17.52 -10.52 18.92
N GLY A 688 17.35 -11.49 19.81
CA GLY A 688 17.77 -12.88 19.59
C GLY A 688 19.12 -13.24 20.21
N PRO A 689 19.29 -14.52 20.59
CA PRO A 689 20.48 -15.03 21.27
C PRO A 689 21.63 -15.36 20.30
N SER A 690 21.46 -15.17 19.01
CA SER A 690 22.40 -15.60 17.95
C SER A 690 23.76 -14.88 17.92
N ALA A 691 23.94 -13.85 18.74
CA ALA A 691 25.22 -13.17 18.92
C ALA A 691 26.11 -13.79 20.02
N GLY A 692 25.68 -14.88 20.65
CA GLY A 692 26.34 -15.49 21.81
C GLY A 692 27.82 -15.81 21.58
N VAL A 693 28.18 -16.42 20.44
CA VAL A 693 29.57 -16.70 20.08
C VAL A 693 30.41 -15.41 19.94
N ALA A 694 29.88 -14.39 19.28
CA ALA A 694 30.56 -13.10 19.12
C ALA A 694 30.77 -12.39 20.47
N ILE A 695 29.75 -12.41 21.35
CA ILE A 695 29.85 -11.88 22.72
C ILE A 695 30.97 -12.59 23.48
N MET A 696 31.01 -13.93 23.42
CA MET A 696 32.04 -14.74 24.06
C MET A 696 33.45 -14.36 23.60
N VAL A 697 33.67 -14.27 22.29
CA VAL A 697 34.97 -13.89 21.69
C VAL A 697 35.36 -12.48 22.09
N SER A 698 34.45 -11.51 22.04
CA SER A 698 34.75 -10.13 22.45
C SER A 698 35.14 -10.02 23.91
N MET A 699 34.41 -10.70 24.81
CA MET A 699 34.71 -10.69 26.26
C MET A 699 36.02 -11.37 26.58
N LEU A 700 36.31 -12.55 26.01
CA LEU A 700 37.59 -13.24 26.20
C LEU A 700 38.75 -12.41 25.70
N SER A 701 38.60 -11.82 24.50
CA SER A 701 39.61 -10.93 23.92
C SER A 701 39.90 -9.73 24.84
N ALA A 702 38.85 -9.16 25.50
CA ALA A 702 39.02 -8.09 26.48
C ALA A 702 39.68 -8.55 27.78
N VAL A 703 39.23 -9.68 28.36
CA VAL A 703 39.76 -10.24 29.62
C VAL A 703 41.25 -10.55 29.52
N PHE A 704 41.67 -11.17 28.42
CA PHE A 704 43.06 -11.56 28.20
C PHE A 704 43.88 -10.52 27.44
N ASN A 705 43.30 -9.37 27.12
CA ASN A 705 43.92 -8.30 26.32
C ASN A 705 44.54 -8.80 24.99
N MET A 706 43.91 -9.79 24.37
CA MET A 706 44.36 -10.41 23.12
C MET A 706 43.53 -9.94 21.95
N PRO A 707 44.09 -9.32 20.91
CA PRO A 707 43.34 -8.89 19.75
C PRO A 707 42.90 -10.10 18.90
N VAL A 708 41.68 -10.04 18.38
CA VAL A 708 41.16 -10.97 17.36
C VAL A 708 41.19 -10.32 15.99
N GLU A 709 41.21 -11.12 14.93
CA GLU A 709 41.15 -10.61 13.56
C GLU A 709 39.83 -9.92 13.28
N GLY A 710 39.88 -8.64 12.88
CA GLY A 710 38.69 -7.81 12.62
C GLY A 710 37.88 -8.18 11.36
N ASN A 711 38.40 -9.06 10.50
CA ASN A 711 37.79 -9.58 9.29
C ASN A 711 37.10 -10.94 9.46
N VAL A 712 36.87 -11.37 10.70
CA VAL A 712 36.18 -12.61 11.07
C VAL A 712 34.82 -12.26 11.68
N ALA A 713 33.79 -12.94 11.23
CA ALA A 713 32.44 -12.80 11.77
C ALA A 713 31.99 -14.06 12.51
N TYR A 714 31.12 -13.89 13.49
CA TYR A 714 30.63 -14.96 14.35
C TYR A 714 29.13 -14.93 14.48
N THR A 715 28.48 -16.09 14.44
CA THR A 715 27.07 -16.25 14.79
C THR A 715 26.80 -17.61 15.41
N GLY A 716 25.93 -17.67 16.39
CA GLY A 716 25.57 -18.88 17.13
C GLY A 716 25.02 -18.54 18.50
N GLU A 717 24.00 -19.25 18.93
CA GLU A 717 23.47 -19.23 20.28
C GLU A 717 24.35 -20.13 21.17
N ILE A 718 24.59 -19.74 22.41
CA ILE A 718 25.42 -20.51 23.35
C ILE A 718 24.64 -20.88 24.61
N ASP A 719 24.96 -22.01 25.21
CA ASP A 719 24.52 -22.40 26.55
C ASP A 719 25.61 -22.22 27.63
N LEU A 720 25.30 -22.61 28.88
CA LEU A 720 26.23 -22.58 30.02
C LEU A 720 27.37 -23.58 29.88
N PHE A 721 27.25 -24.55 28.99
CA PHE A 721 28.26 -25.58 28.76
C PHE A 721 29.18 -25.27 27.57
N GLY A 722 28.88 -24.18 26.82
CA GLY A 722 29.63 -23.76 25.65
C GLY A 722 29.19 -24.43 24.34
N ASN A 723 28.09 -25.17 24.32
CA ASN A 723 27.52 -25.71 23.09
C ASN A 723 26.98 -24.58 22.21
N VAL A 724 27.12 -24.73 20.90
CA VAL A 724 26.68 -23.77 19.91
C VAL A 724 25.45 -24.30 19.18
N PHE A 725 24.31 -23.60 19.28
CA PHE A 725 23.06 -24.04 18.74
C PHE A 725 22.71 -23.32 17.43
N ALA A 726 21.85 -23.99 16.63
CA ALA A 726 21.36 -23.49 15.36
C ALA A 726 20.64 -22.14 15.49
N ILE A 727 20.78 -21.34 14.44
CA ILE A 727 20.22 -19.98 14.37
C ILE A 727 19.38 -19.80 13.09
N GLY A 728 18.50 -18.81 13.09
CA GLY A 728 17.74 -18.44 11.91
C GLY A 728 18.52 -17.56 10.93
N GLY A 729 18.16 -17.64 9.64
CA GLY A 729 18.67 -16.78 8.58
C GLY A 729 20.14 -16.98 8.22
N THR A 730 20.60 -18.24 8.16
CA THR A 730 22.00 -18.61 7.95
C THR A 730 22.59 -18.01 6.68
N LEU A 731 21.95 -18.23 5.51
CA LEU A 731 22.43 -17.70 4.21
C LEU A 731 22.52 -16.17 4.23
N THR A 732 21.51 -15.54 4.80
CA THR A 732 21.43 -14.07 4.95
C THR A 732 22.58 -13.52 5.79
N LYS A 733 22.97 -14.23 6.87
CA LYS A 733 24.09 -13.86 7.74
C LYS A 733 25.45 -14.08 7.06
N ILE A 734 25.63 -15.18 6.33
CA ILE A 734 26.85 -15.46 5.56
C ILE A 734 27.06 -14.36 4.51
N GLN A 735 26.00 -13.99 3.79
CA GLN A 735 26.04 -12.91 2.81
C GLN A 735 26.39 -11.55 3.45
N ALA A 736 25.87 -11.26 4.65
CA ALA A 736 26.23 -10.05 5.38
C ALA A 736 27.69 -10.04 5.81
N ALA A 737 28.26 -11.19 6.17
CA ALA A 737 29.67 -11.31 6.47
C ALA A 737 30.55 -11.02 5.23
N GLU A 738 30.19 -11.59 4.08
CA GLU A 738 30.87 -11.33 2.80
C GLU A 738 30.80 -9.85 2.40
N GLN A 739 29.62 -9.24 2.45
CA GLN A 739 29.43 -7.81 2.15
C GLN A 739 30.22 -6.88 3.08
N SER A 740 30.43 -7.31 4.31
CA SER A 740 31.24 -6.59 5.30
C SER A 740 32.74 -6.81 5.15
N GLY A 741 33.18 -7.53 4.10
CA GLY A 741 34.58 -7.81 3.81
C GLY A 741 35.22 -8.80 4.77
N CYS A 742 34.44 -9.69 5.39
CA CYS A 742 34.97 -10.76 6.20
C CYS A 742 35.60 -11.83 5.31
N SER A 743 36.73 -12.40 5.78
CA SER A 743 37.39 -13.55 5.12
C SER A 743 36.87 -14.88 5.65
N LYS A 744 36.40 -14.90 6.91
CA LYS A 744 35.90 -16.09 7.60
C LYS A 744 34.61 -15.80 8.34
N VAL A 745 33.74 -16.80 8.44
CA VAL A 745 32.52 -16.77 9.25
C VAL A 745 32.36 -18.07 10.01
N PHE A 746 32.20 -17.99 11.34
CA PHE A 746 31.89 -19.12 12.19
C PHE A 746 30.35 -19.23 12.32
N ILE A 747 29.83 -20.43 12.02
CA ILE A 747 28.41 -20.75 12.11
C ILE A 747 28.20 -22.07 12.86
N PRO A 748 27.00 -22.30 13.46
CA PRO A 748 26.67 -23.59 14.06
C PRO A 748 26.73 -24.73 13.02
N ARG A 749 27.26 -25.90 13.42
CA ARG A 749 27.31 -27.07 12.54
C ARG A 749 25.95 -27.51 12.03
N ASP A 750 24.95 -27.53 12.89
CA ASP A 750 23.56 -27.86 12.47
C ASP A 750 23.06 -26.99 11.33
N ASN A 751 23.46 -25.71 11.29
CA ASN A 751 23.12 -24.82 10.17
C ASN A 751 23.96 -25.13 8.92
N TYR A 752 25.25 -25.46 9.10
CA TYR A 752 26.11 -25.80 7.96
C TYR A 752 25.64 -27.07 7.26
N ASP A 753 25.23 -28.09 8.03
CA ASP A 753 24.80 -29.39 7.51
C ASP A 753 23.45 -29.30 6.76
N GLN A 754 22.67 -28.22 6.96
CA GLN A 754 21.46 -27.91 6.23
C GLN A 754 21.72 -27.21 4.88
N LEU A 755 22.93 -26.67 4.67
CA LEU A 755 23.28 -26.00 3.42
C LEU A 755 23.68 -27.02 2.34
N SER A 756 23.23 -26.77 1.11
CA SER A 756 23.71 -27.53 -0.04
C SER A 756 25.14 -27.11 -0.43
N LYS A 757 25.83 -27.97 -1.18
CA LYS A 757 27.16 -27.62 -1.72
C LYS A 757 27.10 -26.36 -2.61
N GLU A 758 26.07 -26.24 -3.41
CA GLU A 758 25.87 -25.09 -4.29
C GLU A 758 25.70 -23.79 -3.49
N GLU A 759 25.00 -23.86 -2.35
CA GLU A 759 24.80 -22.72 -1.45
C GLU A 759 26.10 -22.33 -0.69
N THR A 760 26.98 -23.27 -0.40
CA THR A 760 28.27 -22.96 0.26
C THR A 760 29.30 -22.42 -0.72
N GLU A 761 29.35 -22.97 -1.94
CA GLU A 761 30.33 -22.59 -2.98
C GLU A 761 30.07 -21.21 -3.61
N GLN A 762 28.88 -20.67 -3.46
CA GLN A 762 28.54 -19.34 -4.00
C GLN A 762 29.20 -18.18 -3.25
N PHE A 763 29.69 -18.40 -2.01
CA PHE A 763 30.29 -17.35 -1.20
C PHE A 763 31.82 -17.38 -1.26
N ALA A 764 32.47 -16.23 -1.34
CA ALA A 764 33.91 -16.08 -1.28
C ALA A 764 34.44 -16.12 0.16
N VAL A 765 33.60 -16.02 1.18
CA VAL A 765 33.92 -16.09 2.59
C VAL A 765 34.12 -17.58 3.02
N GLU A 766 35.18 -17.90 3.75
CA GLU A 766 35.38 -19.22 4.32
C GLU A 766 34.38 -19.50 5.44
N ILE A 767 33.54 -20.52 5.28
CA ILE A 767 32.50 -20.89 6.24
C ILE A 767 33.02 -21.98 7.14
N ILE A 768 33.11 -21.72 8.45
CA ILE A 768 33.67 -22.64 9.45
C ILE A 768 32.53 -23.12 10.37
N PRO A 769 32.14 -24.41 10.27
CA PRO A 769 31.15 -24.99 11.18
C PRO A 769 31.74 -25.30 12.55
N VAL A 770 30.95 -25.01 13.61
CA VAL A 770 31.37 -25.26 15.00
C VAL A 770 30.22 -25.83 15.83
N ASP A 771 30.56 -26.77 16.73
CA ASP A 771 29.64 -27.38 17.70
C ASP A 771 29.82 -26.79 19.10
N HIS A 772 31.02 -26.26 19.39
CA HIS A 772 31.36 -25.78 20.71
C HIS A 772 32.23 -24.51 20.64
N VAL A 773 32.07 -23.59 21.58
CA VAL A 773 32.81 -22.32 21.63
C VAL A 773 34.31 -22.51 21.70
N ASN A 774 34.81 -23.61 22.28
CA ASN A 774 36.25 -23.90 22.35
C ASN A 774 36.87 -24.07 20.97
N GLU A 775 36.14 -24.55 19.96
CA GLU A 775 36.65 -24.66 18.60
C GLU A 775 36.93 -23.25 18.02
N VAL A 776 36.01 -22.30 18.29
CA VAL A 776 36.21 -20.91 17.92
C VAL A 776 37.39 -20.31 18.66
N ILE A 777 37.43 -20.45 19.98
CA ILE A 777 38.47 -19.89 20.85
C ILE A 777 39.85 -20.40 20.45
N ASN A 778 40.02 -21.72 20.25
CA ASN A 778 41.29 -22.30 19.82
C ASN A 778 41.75 -21.77 18.46
N THR A 779 40.84 -21.41 17.61
CA THR A 779 41.15 -20.87 16.27
C THR A 779 41.56 -19.40 16.32
N VAL A 780 40.78 -18.55 17.07
CA VAL A 780 40.98 -17.10 17.04
C VAL A 780 41.80 -16.54 18.18
N LEU A 781 41.92 -17.27 19.28
CA LEU A 781 42.72 -16.94 20.48
C LEU A 781 43.63 -18.11 20.91
N PRO A 782 44.50 -18.64 20.05
CA PRO A 782 45.25 -19.91 20.28
C PRO A 782 46.17 -19.87 21.52
N ARG A 783 46.55 -18.67 21.98
CA ARG A 783 47.43 -18.53 23.15
C ARG A 783 46.70 -18.42 24.49
N ILE A 784 45.37 -18.46 24.51
CA ILE A 784 44.56 -18.24 25.71
C ILE A 784 44.84 -19.28 26.79
N HIS A 785 45.12 -20.51 26.39
CA HIS A 785 45.46 -21.62 27.33
C HIS A 785 46.84 -21.50 27.94
N ASP A 786 47.79 -20.85 27.29
CA ASP A 786 49.10 -20.57 27.84
C ASP A 786 49.04 -19.48 28.91
N GLU A 787 48.28 -18.40 28.67
CA GLU A 787 48.12 -17.29 29.61
C GLU A 787 47.18 -17.63 30.80
N SER A 788 46.15 -18.45 30.61
CA SER A 788 45.34 -18.95 31.72
C SER A 788 46.11 -19.76 32.73
N ARG A 789 47.28 -20.33 32.38
CA ARG A 789 48.19 -20.98 33.30
C ARG A 789 49.06 -20.00 34.11
N TYR A 790 49.29 -18.79 33.65
CA TYR A 790 50.04 -17.74 34.33
C TYR A 790 49.22 -16.93 35.34
N LEU A 791 47.87 -16.96 35.24
CA LEU A 791 46.96 -16.38 36.22
C LEU A 791 46.82 -17.24 37.51
N ASN A 792 47.42 -18.43 37.54
CA ASN A 792 47.45 -19.37 38.68
C ASN A 792 48.70 -19.24 39.57
N HIS A 793 49.41 -18.09 39.48
CA HIS A 793 50.53 -17.79 40.39
C HIS A 793 50.43 -16.41 41.04
#